data_b2a19bb71b4ee717f79bb05512443615
#
_entry.id   b2a19bb71b4ee717f79bb05512443615
#
_cell.length_a   1.000
_cell.length_b   1.000
_cell.length_c   1.000
_cell.angle_alpha   90.00
_cell.angle_beta   90.00
_cell.angle_gamma   90.00
#
_symmetry.space_group_name_H-M   'P 1'
#
loop_
_entity.id
_entity.type
_entity.pdbx_description
1 polymer ?
#
loop_
_entity_poly.entity_id
_entity_poly.type
_entity_poly.pdbx_seq_one_letter_code
_entity_poly.pdbx_strand_id
1 'polypeptide(L)'
;VESKFLKKCVSVLLTVLMVCSVAVINVSAEETNGDGKLKISVVNFDSKWGDVNANVAKMVDYIEKAKEDNVEFLVFPEMCVSGYCYSYDLDDAQSKMAVKTAETVDGPTATKIAKLADEYDMWIAYGATEVVPNDSKHAYNSVFACSPDGTVTTYQKMHPVEGIWCKAGSTPTILNTAEGKVGVSICYDTYAVPELERYYDAQGCRVLLNPTATSRGSYDEEDGSLNTTNWQWYYENRLESIVDRDGMYIASADLAGKEYDENGELLYNFPGGSVVIGPGGTSDTGKYSKDYAGGASVQELGMYTGEITLSTARGGDVNSSIFQPNLYTEWYKDLADDTKEDKVSSGTVSDPTIATVNFQAVWGDLDKNLEQMENYIVTASKSDADIIVFPEMALQGYCSAYDPESATYRLAVDKAITKKGYYAKTLSEYAKKYDMYVIFGASEKIPASENPDELDQAYNSAFCCSPDGTVTTYRKIQPVEGAWCKSGTNPVIIETPYGGIGLSICKDTYSYPELERYYGAKGCKFIVNPTATSRGGASRWSWYYSRRLESIVDRDKLVVVSADLCGTQYDNDGNAHSTFPGGSCVIAPLRSAKNSSYVDYVAGSSKYDPENVGMSIGRINTASKKYSIGFSIAGFNPSIYSTMYGVLAGTKGVSEITAIDSAIVSVSTEIVDASTLEKSGYSLESKVYNVETGLTTPFYGDSIYKKLSNVTASVVGDSTSEVYSVVDGKLTKVDTTYSDGKLSFTTSGGTYCVASYKELPTTVTVNKSAKVYVKGNYQIKANVTNGKGATTYKSSDSKVVKVSSTGKVTALKKGTATVTVTNNGVSSTVKFTVSKPTLNKNIVRLKAKKSFTLKITGKIGVAKFKSSNTKIASVSANGKVIAKKKGISFITVNTNGIVLKCKVVVK
;
A
#
# COMPACT_ATOMS: atom_id res chain seq x y z
N VAL A 1 -26.38 -21.51 35.72
CA VAL A 1 -25.23 -22.12 35.02
C VAL A 1 -25.57 -22.27 33.54
N GLU A 2 -26.81 -22.57 33.17
CA GLU A 2 -27.25 -22.77 31.79
C GLU A 2 -27.31 -21.47 30.93
N SER A 3 -27.55 -20.29 31.55
CA SER A 3 -27.67 -19.05 30.81
C SER A 3 -26.32 -18.49 30.32
N LYS A 4 -25.20 -18.88 30.94
CA LYS A 4 -23.85 -18.46 30.50
C LYS A 4 -23.26 -19.34 29.38
N PHE A 5 -23.73 -20.58 29.29
CA PHE A 5 -23.32 -21.48 28.20
C PHE A 5 -24.04 -21.14 26.90
N LEU A 6 -25.32 -20.79 26.95
CA LEU A 6 -26.08 -20.38 25.77
C LEU A 6 -25.53 -19.04 25.15
N LYS A 7 -25.14 -18.07 25.98
CA LYS A 7 -24.53 -16.83 25.48
C LYS A 7 -23.15 -17.02 24.82
N LYS A 8 -22.36 -17.99 25.29
CA LYS A 8 -21.09 -18.32 24.64
C LYS A 8 -21.28 -19.07 23.31
N CYS A 9 -22.27 -19.95 23.23
CA CYS A 9 -22.59 -20.66 21.98
C CYS A 9 -23.17 -19.72 20.92
N VAL A 10 -23.99 -18.73 21.28
CA VAL A 10 -24.53 -17.73 20.37
C VAL A 10 -23.42 -16.75 19.91
N SER A 11 -22.47 -16.39 20.77
CA SER A 11 -21.34 -15.53 20.38
C SER A 11 -20.37 -16.23 19.43
N VAL A 12 -20.12 -17.54 19.62
CA VAL A 12 -19.27 -18.33 18.72
C VAL A 12 -20.00 -18.60 17.38
N LEU A 13 -21.33 -18.78 17.39
CA LEU A 13 -22.12 -18.97 16.15
C LEU A 13 -22.20 -17.67 15.33
N LEU A 14 -22.30 -16.51 15.99
CA LEU A 14 -22.29 -15.21 15.31
C LEU A 14 -20.89 -14.84 14.76
N THR A 15 -19.81 -15.25 15.44
CA THR A 15 -18.44 -15.06 14.92
C THR A 15 -18.12 -16.01 13.75
N VAL A 16 -18.69 -17.22 13.76
CA VAL A 16 -18.53 -18.17 12.62
C VAL A 16 -19.41 -17.77 11.43
N LEU A 17 -20.56 -17.12 11.65
CA LEU A 17 -21.41 -16.60 10.56
C LEU A 17 -20.87 -15.31 9.94
N MET A 18 -20.05 -14.51 10.66
CA MET A 18 -19.35 -13.35 10.08
C MET A 18 -18.05 -13.72 9.32
N VAL A 19 -17.50 -14.91 9.52
CA VAL A 19 -16.30 -15.39 8.81
C VAL A 19 -16.65 -16.22 7.57
N CYS A 20 -17.91 -16.68 7.41
CA CYS A 20 -18.34 -17.51 6.28
C CYS A 20 -18.97 -16.75 5.10
N SER A 21 -18.93 -15.42 5.08
CA SER A 21 -19.46 -14.65 3.94
C SER A 21 -18.38 -14.15 2.96
N VAL A 22 -17.16 -14.66 3.01
CA VAL A 22 -16.15 -14.48 1.96
C VAL A 22 -15.70 -15.85 1.46
N ALA A 23 -16.65 -16.65 0.98
CA ALA A 23 -16.31 -17.74 0.08
C ALA A 23 -16.28 -17.14 -1.33
N VAL A 24 -15.14 -16.66 -1.76
CA VAL A 24 -14.86 -16.47 -3.18
C VAL A 24 -14.87 -17.87 -3.81
N ILE A 25 -15.98 -18.23 -4.44
CA ILE A 25 -16.00 -19.37 -5.35
C ILE A 25 -15.16 -18.95 -6.55
N ASN A 26 -13.88 -19.33 -6.57
CA ASN A 26 -13.08 -19.30 -7.77
C ASN A 26 -13.66 -20.33 -8.75
N VAL A 27 -14.64 -19.94 -9.53
CA VAL A 27 -14.90 -20.59 -10.80
C VAL A 27 -13.81 -20.08 -11.74
N SER A 28 -12.87 -20.94 -12.10
CA SER A 28 -11.95 -20.68 -13.20
C SER A 28 -12.80 -20.36 -14.42
N ALA A 29 -12.78 -19.10 -14.87
CA ALA A 29 -13.32 -18.75 -16.17
C ALA A 29 -12.51 -19.54 -17.21
N GLU A 30 -13.14 -20.47 -17.91
CA GLU A 30 -12.62 -20.95 -19.18
C GLU A 30 -12.44 -19.72 -20.07
N GLU A 31 -11.27 -19.59 -20.70
CA GLU A 31 -11.02 -18.59 -21.73
C GLU A 31 -12.08 -18.81 -22.84
N THR A 32 -13.14 -18.03 -22.81
CA THR A 32 -14.06 -17.99 -23.93
C THR A 32 -13.39 -17.25 -25.08
N ASN A 33 -13.27 -17.90 -26.23
CA ASN A 33 -12.81 -17.33 -27.49
C ASN A 33 -13.84 -16.35 -28.08
N GLY A 34 -14.27 -15.35 -27.29
CA GLY A 34 -14.98 -14.19 -27.79
C GLY A 34 -13.96 -13.18 -28.37
N ASP A 35 -14.36 -12.40 -29.34
CA ASP A 35 -13.50 -11.35 -29.93
C ASP A 35 -13.25 -10.17 -28.96
N GLY A 36 -13.65 -10.31 -27.70
CA GLY A 36 -13.48 -9.30 -26.62
C GLY A 36 -14.34 -8.05 -26.82
N LYS A 37 -15.37 -8.12 -27.67
CA LYS A 37 -16.32 -7.04 -27.90
C LYS A 37 -17.49 -7.15 -26.93
N LEU A 38 -18.00 -5.98 -26.51
CA LEU A 38 -19.16 -5.87 -25.64
C LEU A 38 -20.04 -4.72 -26.14
N LYS A 39 -21.33 -5.01 -26.35
CA LYS A 39 -22.31 -4.01 -26.77
C LYS A 39 -23.07 -3.47 -25.56
N ILE A 40 -22.80 -2.22 -25.21
CA ILE A 40 -23.35 -1.55 -24.03
C ILE A 40 -24.29 -0.43 -24.44
N SER A 41 -25.41 -0.31 -23.73
CA SER A 41 -26.33 0.81 -23.84
C SER A 41 -26.50 1.54 -22.53
N VAL A 42 -26.59 2.86 -22.61
CA VAL A 42 -26.91 3.78 -21.51
C VAL A 42 -28.16 4.59 -21.84
N VAL A 43 -28.97 4.95 -20.85
CA VAL A 43 -30.26 5.59 -21.09
C VAL A 43 -30.32 6.98 -20.46
N ASN A 44 -30.60 8.03 -21.27
CA ASN A 44 -31.14 9.28 -20.76
C ASN A 44 -32.61 9.06 -20.40
N PHE A 45 -32.90 8.97 -19.11
CA PHE A 45 -34.20 8.56 -18.60
C PHE A 45 -34.90 9.68 -17.83
N ASP A 46 -36.16 9.98 -18.20
CA ASP A 46 -37.01 10.87 -17.44
C ASP A 46 -37.91 10.07 -16.49
N SER A 47 -37.58 10.07 -15.21
CA SER A 47 -38.43 9.43 -14.21
C SER A 47 -39.62 10.31 -13.83
N LYS A 48 -40.74 9.65 -13.51
CA LYS A 48 -41.90 10.27 -12.87
C LYS A 48 -41.75 10.07 -11.36
N TRP A 49 -41.54 11.14 -10.64
CA TRP A 49 -41.29 11.08 -9.20
C TRP A 49 -42.42 10.38 -8.45
N GLY A 50 -42.04 9.37 -7.65
CA GLY A 50 -43.00 8.55 -6.87
C GLY A 50 -43.85 7.54 -7.61
N ASP A 51 -43.85 7.49 -8.94
CA ASP A 51 -44.66 6.57 -9.77
C ASP A 51 -43.81 5.39 -10.27
N VAL A 52 -43.53 4.46 -9.34
CA VAL A 52 -42.73 3.25 -9.61
C VAL A 52 -43.31 2.46 -10.81
N ASN A 53 -44.64 2.33 -10.90
CA ASN A 53 -45.25 1.54 -11.97
C ASN A 53 -45.01 2.14 -13.37
N ALA A 54 -45.16 3.46 -13.51
CA ALA A 54 -44.92 4.15 -14.76
C ALA A 54 -43.44 4.08 -15.16
N ASN A 55 -42.52 4.28 -14.18
CA ASN A 55 -41.09 4.21 -14.42
C ASN A 55 -40.63 2.81 -14.87
N VAL A 56 -41.09 1.76 -14.15
CA VAL A 56 -40.84 0.36 -14.52
C VAL A 56 -41.43 -0.02 -15.87
N ALA A 57 -42.63 0.49 -16.22
CA ALA A 57 -43.22 0.26 -17.56
C ALA A 57 -42.33 0.86 -18.66
N LYS A 58 -41.85 2.10 -18.49
CA LYS A 58 -40.93 2.75 -19.41
C LYS A 58 -39.57 2.04 -19.49
N MET A 59 -39.02 1.52 -18.36
CA MET A 59 -37.82 0.70 -18.38
C MET A 59 -38.02 -0.55 -19.27
N VAL A 60 -39.15 -1.21 -19.18
CA VAL A 60 -39.47 -2.39 -20.02
C VAL A 60 -39.42 -2.04 -21.50
N ASP A 61 -39.99 -0.89 -21.91
CA ASP A 61 -39.95 -0.44 -23.32
C ASP A 61 -38.47 -0.29 -23.80
N TYR A 62 -37.58 0.23 -22.96
CA TYR A 62 -36.13 0.31 -23.28
C TYR A 62 -35.44 -1.06 -23.28
N ILE A 63 -35.85 -1.96 -22.39
CA ILE A 63 -35.27 -3.32 -22.33
C ILE A 63 -35.66 -4.12 -23.59
N GLU A 64 -36.92 -3.98 -24.05
CA GLU A 64 -37.38 -4.61 -25.31
C GLU A 64 -36.62 -4.07 -26.52
N LYS A 65 -36.39 -2.77 -26.57
CA LYS A 65 -35.56 -2.14 -27.61
C LYS A 65 -34.10 -2.58 -27.56
N ALA A 66 -33.53 -2.68 -26.35
CA ALA A 66 -32.16 -3.15 -26.18
C ALA A 66 -31.98 -4.59 -26.69
N LYS A 67 -32.98 -5.46 -26.45
CA LYS A 67 -33.04 -6.80 -27.04
C LYS A 67 -33.04 -6.78 -28.57
N GLU A 68 -33.85 -5.93 -29.18
CA GLU A 68 -33.89 -5.80 -30.65
C GLU A 68 -32.55 -5.38 -31.23
N ASP A 69 -31.82 -4.55 -30.49
CA ASP A 69 -30.48 -4.07 -30.84
C ASP A 69 -29.35 -5.06 -30.46
N ASN A 70 -29.68 -6.22 -29.88
CA ASN A 70 -28.72 -7.23 -29.34
C ASN A 70 -27.72 -6.60 -28.36
N VAL A 71 -28.20 -5.83 -27.40
CA VAL A 71 -27.41 -5.24 -26.33
C VAL A 71 -27.08 -6.31 -25.29
N GLU A 72 -25.83 -6.37 -24.85
CA GLU A 72 -25.38 -7.33 -23.84
C GLU A 72 -25.44 -6.71 -22.45
N PHE A 73 -25.29 -5.38 -22.35
CA PHE A 73 -25.34 -4.64 -21.09
C PHE A 73 -26.19 -3.37 -21.22
N LEU A 74 -27.26 -3.27 -20.45
CA LEU A 74 -28.14 -2.09 -20.41
C LEU A 74 -28.06 -1.41 -19.05
N VAL A 75 -27.80 -0.09 -19.04
CA VAL A 75 -27.62 0.70 -17.82
C VAL A 75 -28.66 1.83 -17.78
N PHE A 76 -29.43 1.87 -16.68
CA PHE A 76 -30.36 2.94 -16.34
C PHE A 76 -29.78 3.85 -15.26
N PRO A 77 -30.26 5.09 -15.13
CA PRO A 77 -29.76 6.04 -14.14
C PRO A 77 -29.99 5.66 -12.67
N GLU A 78 -29.33 6.42 -11.82
CA GLU A 78 -29.53 6.46 -10.37
C GLU A 78 -30.98 6.81 -10.05
N MET A 79 -31.60 6.07 -9.10
CA MET A 79 -32.95 6.27 -8.60
C MET A 79 -34.05 6.39 -9.69
N CYS A 80 -33.85 5.82 -10.87
CA CYS A 80 -34.79 5.89 -11.99
C CYS A 80 -36.14 5.21 -11.69
N VAL A 81 -36.21 4.32 -10.71
CA VAL A 81 -37.42 3.63 -10.29
C VAL A 81 -38.33 4.53 -9.46
N SER A 82 -37.78 5.28 -8.52
CA SER A 82 -38.54 6.16 -7.61
C SER A 82 -38.60 7.62 -8.05
N GLY A 83 -37.73 8.06 -8.93
CA GLY A 83 -37.37 9.46 -9.07
C GLY A 83 -36.37 9.87 -7.98
N TYR A 84 -35.61 10.96 -8.19
CA TYR A 84 -34.57 11.39 -7.32
C TYR A 84 -35.10 11.98 -6.01
N CYS A 85 -34.49 11.66 -4.88
CA CYS A 85 -34.87 12.15 -3.55
C CYS A 85 -33.66 12.73 -2.82
N TYR A 86 -33.78 13.99 -2.40
CA TYR A 86 -32.72 14.70 -1.67
C TYR A 86 -33.36 15.46 -0.50
N SER A 87 -33.05 15.06 0.73
CA SER A 87 -33.59 15.75 1.93
C SER A 87 -32.74 15.49 3.18
N TYR A 88 -32.58 16.52 3.99
CA TYR A 88 -31.97 16.44 5.32
C TYR A 88 -33.03 16.39 6.46
N ASP A 89 -34.31 16.19 6.11
CA ASP A 89 -35.41 16.00 7.05
C ASP A 89 -36.10 14.66 6.81
N LEU A 90 -36.12 13.77 7.80
CA LEU A 90 -36.79 12.46 7.70
C LEU A 90 -38.33 12.58 7.57
N ASP A 91 -38.89 13.71 8.00
CA ASP A 91 -40.33 13.96 7.90
C ASP A 91 -40.74 14.61 6.58
N ASP A 92 -39.78 14.99 5.75
CA ASP A 92 -40.02 15.54 4.42
C ASP A 92 -40.59 14.48 3.43
N ALA A 93 -41.31 14.94 2.42
CA ALA A 93 -41.95 14.09 1.40
C ALA A 93 -40.92 13.25 0.64
N GLN A 94 -39.76 13.80 0.32
CA GLN A 94 -38.68 13.10 -0.44
C GLN A 94 -38.04 11.98 0.38
N SER A 95 -37.74 12.22 1.68
CA SER A 95 -37.23 11.16 2.57
C SER A 95 -38.25 10.03 2.72
N LYS A 96 -39.51 10.39 2.92
CA LYS A 96 -40.60 9.39 3.00
C LYS A 96 -40.80 8.63 1.70
N MET A 97 -40.67 9.29 0.54
CA MET A 97 -40.75 8.63 -0.76
C MET A 97 -39.63 7.63 -0.96
N ALA A 98 -38.40 8.02 -0.68
CA ALA A 98 -37.22 7.14 -0.78
C ALA A 98 -37.37 5.85 0.03
N VAL A 99 -37.84 5.97 1.27
CA VAL A 99 -38.09 4.81 2.16
C VAL A 99 -39.31 3.98 1.71
N LYS A 100 -40.39 4.64 1.25
CA LYS A 100 -41.61 3.96 0.77
C LYS A 100 -41.40 3.13 -0.48
N THR A 101 -40.50 3.59 -1.38
CA THR A 101 -40.23 2.91 -2.65
C THR A 101 -39.07 1.91 -2.56
N ALA A 102 -38.44 1.81 -1.39
CA ALA A 102 -37.34 0.88 -1.18
C ALA A 102 -37.79 -0.57 -1.28
N GLU A 103 -37.07 -1.38 -2.02
CA GLU A 103 -37.31 -2.80 -2.18
C GLU A 103 -36.05 -3.64 -1.91
N THR A 104 -36.26 -4.96 -1.77
CA THR A 104 -35.20 -5.95 -1.62
C THR A 104 -34.85 -6.57 -2.97
N VAL A 105 -33.75 -7.35 -3.03
CA VAL A 105 -33.33 -8.07 -4.26
C VAL A 105 -34.37 -9.03 -4.80
N ASP A 106 -35.35 -9.44 -4.00
CA ASP A 106 -36.50 -10.25 -4.35
C ASP A 106 -37.81 -9.43 -4.42
N GLY A 107 -37.70 -8.10 -4.43
CA GLY A 107 -38.82 -7.18 -4.57
C GLY A 107 -39.51 -7.26 -5.94
N PRO A 108 -40.66 -6.59 -6.09
CA PRO A 108 -41.47 -6.72 -7.30
C PRO A 108 -40.76 -6.19 -8.56
N THR A 109 -40.03 -5.07 -8.47
CA THR A 109 -39.26 -4.52 -9.60
C THR A 109 -38.06 -5.43 -9.90
N ALA A 110 -37.27 -5.78 -8.88
CA ALA A 110 -36.12 -6.64 -9.03
C ALA A 110 -36.49 -7.98 -9.68
N THR A 111 -37.53 -8.64 -9.18
CA THR A 111 -38.04 -9.91 -9.76
C THR A 111 -38.48 -9.75 -11.23
N LYS A 112 -39.15 -8.64 -11.57
CA LYS A 112 -39.61 -8.39 -12.93
C LYS A 112 -38.45 -8.15 -13.89
N ILE A 113 -37.48 -7.31 -13.50
CA ILE A 113 -36.35 -6.97 -14.35
C ILE A 113 -35.39 -8.16 -14.49
N ALA A 114 -35.13 -8.90 -13.38
CA ALA A 114 -34.33 -10.12 -13.42
C ALA A 114 -34.89 -11.19 -14.36
N LYS A 115 -36.23 -11.34 -14.39
CA LYS A 115 -36.87 -12.24 -15.36
C LYS A 115 -36.62 -11.81 -16.80
N LEU A 116 -36.62 -10.50 -17.09
CA LEU A 116 -36.37 -10.00 -18.45
C LEU A 116 -34.87 -10.13 -18.79
N ALA A 117 -33.97 -9.98 -17.82
CA ALA A 117 -32.56 -10.22 -17.99
C ALA A 117 -32.27 -11.68 -18.39
N ASP A 118 -32.90 -12.65 -17.70
CA ASP A 118 -32.85 -14.09 -18.02
C ASP A 118 -33.48 -14.39 -19.39
N GLU A 119 -34.68 -13.83 -19.66
CA GLU A 119 -35.38 -14.08 -20.91
C GLU A 119 -34.65 -13.56 -22.14
N TYR A 120 -33.90 -12.46 -21.99
CA TYR A 120 -33.23 -11.77 -23.10
C TYR A 120 -31.70 -11.98 -23.13
N ASP A 121 -31.16 -12.79 -22.21
CA ASP A 121 -29.72 -13.07 -22.09
C ASP A 121 -28.90 -11.79 -22.02
N MET A 122 -29.30 -10.86 -21.11
CA MET A 122 -28.78 -9.51 -21.04
C MET A 122 -28.53 -9.09 -19.58
N TRP A 123 -27.42 -8.44 -19.30
CA TRP A 123 -27.23 -7.73 -18.05
C TRP A 123 -28.04 -6.44 -18.03
N ILE A 124 -28.81 -6.21 -16.94
CA ILE A 124 -29.58 -4.99 -16.75
C ILE A 124 -29.22 -4.38 -15.39
N ALA A 125 -28.63 -3.18 -15.40
CA ALA A 125 -28.28 -2.41 -14.20
C ALA A 125 -29.18 -1.17 -14.09
N TYR A 126 -29.77 -0.92 -12.90
CA TYR A 126 -30.65 0.22 -12.68
C TYR A 126 -30.55 0.74 -11.24
N GLY A 127 -30.76 2.05 -11.06
CA GLY A 127 -30.77 2.70 -9.75
C GLY A 127 -32.13 2.67 -9.08
N ALA A 128 -32.17 2.24 -7.82
CA ALA A 128 -33.37 2.26 -6.96
C ALA A 128 -33.00 2.42 -5.49
N THR A 129 -33.98 2.72 -4.66
CA THR A 129 -33.81 2.65 -3.21
C THR A 129 -33.93 1.21 -2.71
N GLU A 130 -33.04 0.81 -1.77
CA GLU A 130 -32.98 -0.53 -1.20
C GLU A 130 -33.30 -0.51 0.29
N VAL A 131 -34.02 -1.51 0.76
CA VAL A 131 -34.42 -1.64 2.17
C VAL A 131 -33.21 -1.81 3.09
N VAL A 132 -33.14 -0.98 4.12
CA VAL A 132 -32.20 -1.20 5.24
C VAL A 132 -32.82 -2.22 6.21
N PRO A 133 -32.20 -3.38 6.44
CA PRO A 133 -32.76 -4.39 7.34
C PRO A 133 -32.99 -3.84 8.76
N ASN A 134 -34.20 -4.03 9.28
CA ASN A 134 -34.63 -3.56 10.62
C ASN A 134 -34.62 -2.03 10.82
N ASP A 135 -34.61 -1.24 9.77
CA ASP A 135 -34.67 0.21 9.82
C ASP A 135 -35.76 0.74 8.87
N SER A 136 -36.87 1.23 9.44
CA SER A 136 -38.03 1.73 8.67
C SER A 136 -37.96 3.24 8.37
N LYS A 137 -36.86 3.91 8.76
CA LYS A 137 -36.68 5.36 8.57
C LYS A 137 -35.66 5.68 7.48
N HIS A 138 -34.86 4.72 7.09
CA HIS A 138 -33.78 4.92 6.15
C HIS A 138 -33.84 3.89 5.01
N ALA A 139 -33.21 4.22 3.90
CA ALA A 139 -32.97 3.32 2.77
C ALA A 139 -31.52 3.46 2.30
N TYR A 140 -31.03 2.51 1.50
CA TYR A 140 -29.83 2.70 0.70
C TYR A 140 -30.20 3.28 -0.66
N ASN A 141 -29.31 4.02 -1.27
CA ASN A 141 -29.32 4.33 -2.70
C ASN A 141 -28.47 3.27 -3.38
N SER A 142 -29.08 2.42 -4.22
CA SER A 142 -28.45 1.21 -4.73
C SER A 142 -28.58 1.05 -6.24
N VAL A 143 -27.60 0.38 -6.84
CA VAL A 143 -27.71 -0.23 -8.16
C VAL A 143 -28.16 -1.67 -7.97
N PHE A 144 -29.21 -2.07 -8.68
CA PHE A 144 -29.61 -3.44 -8.85
C PHE A 144 -29.11 -3.93 -10.20
N ALA A 145 -28.22 -4.92 -10.20
CA ALA A 145 -27.67 -5.54 -11.39
C ALA A 145 -28.26 -6.94 -11.56
N CYS A 146 -29.09 -7.12 -12.57
CA CYS A 146 -29.72 -8.37 -12.94
C CYS A 146 -28.90 -9.07 -14.01
N SER A 147 -28.41 -10.27 -13.74
CA SER A 147 -27.62 -11.08 -14.65
C SER A 147 -28.49 -11.89 -15.64
N PRO A 148 -27.92 -12.39 -16.75
CA PRO A 148 -28.60 -13.25 -17.71
C PRO A 148 -29.18 -14.55 -17.12
N ASP A 149 -28.74 -14.99 -15.95
CA ASP A 149 -29.31 -16.13 -15.22
C ASP A 149 -30.41 -15.75 -14.22
N GLY A 150 -30.85 -14.49 -14.23
CA GLY A 150 -31.87 -13.98 -13.34
C GLY A 150 -31.42 -13.70 -11.91
N THR A 151 -30.11 -13.77 -11.61
CA THR A 151 -29.58 -13.40 -10.30
C THR A 151 -29.55 -11.88 -10.15
N VAL A 152 -29.87 -11.35 -8.96
CA VAL A 152 -29.82 -9.93 -8.65
C VAL A 152 -28.70 -9.67 -7.65
N THR A 153 -27.77 -8.78 -8.01
CA THR A 153 -26.67 -8.30 -7.14
C THR A 153 -26.87 -6.81 -6.92
N THR A 154 -26.61 -6.31 -5.70
CA THR A 154 -26.71 -4.86 -5.42
C THR A 154 -25.36 -4.24 -5.09
N TYR A 155 -25.21 -2.96 -5.44
CA TYR A 155 -24.19 -2.06 -4.92
C TYR A 155 -24.88 -0.93 -4.17
N GLN A 156 -24.52 -0.72 -2.92
CA GLN A 156 -25.03 0.35 -2.07
C GLN A 156 -24.06 1.53 -2.11
N LYS A 157 -24.56 2.72 -2.44
CA LYS A 157 -23.76 3.95 -2.51
C LYS A 157 -22.95 4.14 -1.22
N MET A 158 -21.63 4.23 -1.35
CA MET A 158 -20.73 4.28 -0.20
C MET A 158 -20.62 5.71 0.39
N HIS A 159 -20.83 6.73 -0.45
CA HIS A 159 -20.76 8.13 -0.07
C HIS A 159 -22.05 8.87 -0.47
N PRO A 160 -23.17 8.59 0.21
CA PRO A 160 -24.44 9.21 -0.12
C PRO A 160 -24.37 10.72 0.17
N VAL A 161 -24.91 11.49 -0.77
CA VAL A 161 -25.10 12.95 -0.68
C VAL A 161 -26.58 13.33 -0.68
N GLU A 162 -27.46 12.35 -0.76
CA GLU A 162 -28.91 12.51 -0.90
C GLU A 162 -29.60 12.94 0.41
N GLY A 163 -28.85 12.99 1.50
CA GLY A 163 -29.34 13.50 2.78
C GLY A 163 -29.49 12.42 3.86
N ILE A 164 -30.23 12.77 4.90
CA ILE A 164 -30.28 11.98 6.15
C ILE A 164 -30.98 10.63 6.01
N TRP A 165 -31.89 10.48 5.03
CA TRP A 165 -32.62 9.23 4.80
C TRP A 165 -31.72 8.13 4.20
N CYS A 166 -30.63 8.52 3.52
CA CYS A 166 -29.76 7.60 2.81
C CYS A 166 -28.62 7.10 3.69
N LYS A 167 -28.55 5.80 3.92
CA LYS A 167 -27.44 5.15 4.60
C LYS A 167 -26.28 4.85 3.65
N ALA A 168 -25.07 4.98 4.16
CA ALA A 168 -23.87 4.61 3.44
C ALA A 168 -23.72 3.09 3.34
N GLY A 169 -23.40 2.61 2.15
CA GLY A 169 -22.83 1.28 1.92
C GLY A 169 -21.37 1.20 2.39
N SER A 170 -20.81 0.01 2.35
CA SER A 170 -19.43 -0.19 2.83
C SER A 170 -18.60 -1.15 1.97
N THR A 171 -19.18 -1.70 0.91
CA THR A 171 -18.56 -2.79 0.16
C THR A 171 -18.60 -2.49 -1.34
N PRO A 172 -17.45 -2.49 -2.04
CA PRO A 172 -17.42 -2.44 -3.49
C PRO A 172 -18.01 -3.71 -4.10
N THR A 173 -18.67 -3.56 -5.27
CA THR A 173 -19.31 -4.67 -5.97
C THR A 173 -18.69 -4.89 -7.34
N ILE A 174 -18.30 -6.13 -7.61
CA ILE A 174 -17.75 -6.58 -8.90
C ILE A 174 -18.67 -7.64 -9.49
N LEU A 175 -19.15 -7.40 -10.70
CA LEU A 175 -19.91 -8.37 -11.47
C LEU A 175 -18.94 -9.22 -12.29
N ASN A 176 -19.07 -10.55 -12.19
CA ASN A 176 -18.32 -11.48 -13.02
C ASN A 176 -19.17 -11.82 -14.24
N THR A 177 -18.79 -11.34 -15.40
CA THR A 177 -19.49 -11.59 -16.66
C THR A 177 -18.70 -12.56 -17.55
N ALA A 178 -19.31 -13.05 -18.61
CA ALA A 178 -18.61 -13.91 -19.58
C ALA A 178 -17.43 -13.17 -20.27
N GLU A 179 -17.55 -11.85 -20.44
CA GLU A 179 -16.59 -10.99 -21.10
C GLU A 179 -15.50 -10.48 -20.16
N GLY A 180 -15.70 -10.62 -18.84
CA GLY A 180 -14.74 -10.17 -17.82
C GLY A 180 -15.39 -9.53 -16.60
N LYS A 181 -14.59 -8.82 -15.81
CA LYS A 181 -15.06 -8.16 -14.57
C LYS A 181 -15.54 -6.75 -14.83
N VAL A 182 -16.67 -6.41 -14.23
CA VAL A 182 -17.33 -5.10 -14.32
C VAL A 182 -17.49 -4.53 -12.92
N GLY A 183 -16.95 -3.34 -12.66
CA GLY A 183 -17.13 -2.61 -11.40
C GLY A 183 -18.44 -1.84 -11.40
N VAL A 184 -19.02 -1.63 -10.22
CA VAL A 184 -20.27 -0.86 -10.06
C VAL A 184 -20.05 0.29 -9.08
N SER A 185 -20.47 1.49 -9.46
CA SER A 185 -20.45 2.68 -8.61
C SER A 185 -21.68 3.55 -8.89
N ILE A 186 -21.95 4.55 -8.08
CA ILE A 186 -23.08 5.47 -8.24
C ILE A 186 -22.62 6.91 -8.13
N CYS A 187 -22.80 7.68 -9.22
CA CYS A 187 -22.76 9.15 -9.20
C CYS A 187 -21.56 9.73 -8.42
N TYR A 188 -21.82 10.28 -7.22
CA TYR A 188 -20.80 10.89 -6.37
C TYR A 188 -19.63 9.95 -6.05
N ASP A 189 -19.89 8.65 -5.86
CA ASP A 189 -18.84 7.66 -5.66
C ASP A 189 -17.86 7.64 -6.85
N THR A 190 -18.37 7.67 -8.09
CA THR A 190 -17.53 7.76 -9.30
C THR A 190 -16.80 9.11 -9.41
N TYR A 191 -17.46 10.22 -9.07
CA TYR A 191 -16.88 11.55 -9.30
C TYR A 191 -15.92 12.00 -8.22
N ALA A 192 -16.07 11.50 -6.99
CA ALA A 192 -15.38 12.01 -5.83
C ALA A 192 -14.47 11.00 -5.13
N VAL A 193 -14.54 9.71 -5.45
CA VAL A 193 -13.88 8.64 -4.69
C VAL A 193 -12.97 7.79 -5.59
N PRO A 194 -11.81 8.34 -6.01
CA PRO A 194 -10.87 7.64 -6.90
C PRO A 194 -10.33 6.33 -6.31
N GLU A 195 -10.43 6.14 -5.00
CA GLU A 195 -10.08 4.90 -4.32
C GLU A 195 -10.89 3.71 -4.83
N LEU A 196 -12.17 3.96 -5.19
CA LEU A 196 -13.06 2.92 -5.67
C LEU A 196 -12.70 2.47 -7.10
N GLU A 197 -12.43 3.42 -8.02
CA GLU A 197 -11.98 3.11 -9.38
C GLU A 197 -10.62 2.39 -9.35
N ARG A 198 -9.69 2.84 -8.50
CA ARG A 198 -8.39 2.18 -8.29
C ARG A 198 -8.56 0.73 -7.84
N TYR A 199 -9.47 0.51 -6.90
CA TYR A 199 -9.79 -0.84 -6.44
C TYR A 199 -10.30 -1.71 -7.58
N TYR A 200 -11.26 -1.22 -8.37
CA TYR A 200 -11.82 -1.95 -9.49
C TYR A 200 -10.78 -2.26 -10.59
N ASP A 201 -9.99 -1.26 -10.99
CA ASP A 201 -8.92 -1.48 -11.98
C ASP A 201 -7.90 -2.52 -11.49
N ALA A 202 -7.46 -2.41 -10.23
CA ALA A 202 -6.52 -3.38 -9.62
C ALA A 202 -7.10 -4.79 -9.47
N GLN A 203 -8.43 -4.92 -9.34
CA GLN A 203 -9.13 -6.21 -9.36
C GLN A 203 -9.36 -6.77 -10.78
N GLY A 204 -8.92 -6.03 -11.79
CA GLY A 204 -9.02 -6.44 -13.20
C GLY A 204 -10.32 -6.06 -13.89
N CYS A 205 -11.14 -5.18 -13.31
CA CYS A 205 -12.28 -4.61 -14.00
C CYS A 205 -11.82 -3.76 -15.18
N ARG A 206 -12.52 -3.86 -16.31
CA ARG A 206 -12.25 -3.07 -17.51
C ARG A 206 -13.42 -2.18 -17.90
N VAL A 207 -14.54 -2.35 -17.25
CA VAL A 207 -15.75 -1.52 -17.36
C VAL A 207 -16.20 -1.11 -15.98
N LEU A 208 -16.62 0.15 -15.84
CA LEU A 208 -17.27 0.71 -14.67
C LEU A 208 -18.70 1.11 -15.05
N LEU A 209 -19.69 0.61 -14.34
CA LEU A 209 -21.06 1.10 -14.44
C LEU A 209 -21.23 2.28 -13.49
N ASN A 210 -21.82 3.37 -14.01
CA ASN A 210 -22.10 4.58 -13.26
C ASN A 210 -23.53 5.07 -13.50
N PRO A 211 -24.54 4.44 -12.91
CA PRO A 211 -25.85 5.09 -12.74
C PRO A 211 -25.70 6.41 -11.99
N THR A 212 -26.22 7.49 -12.56
CA THR A 212 -26.04 8.83 -11.99
C THR A 212 -27.29 9.68 -12.12
N ALA A 213 -27.42 10.70 -11.27
CA ALA A 213 -28.43 11.73 -11.29
C ALA A 213 -27.74 13.07 -10.96
N THR A 214 -26.79 13.46 -11.81
CA THR A 214 -25.99 14.66 -11.55
C THR A 214 -26.59 15.88 -12.19
N SER A 215 -26.67 16.95 -11.43
CA SER A 215 -27.17 18.24 -11.90
C SER A 215 -26.26 19.42 -11.52
N ARG A 216 -25.04 19.17 -11.05
CA ARG A 216 -24.16 20.20 -10.55
C ARG A 216 -23.92 21.32 -11.57
N GLY A 217 -24.46 22.51 -11.29
CA GLY A 217 -24.33 23.67 -12.14
C GLY A 217 -25.03 23.53 -13.51
N SER A 218 -26.00 22.63 -13.63
CA SER A 218 -26.72 22.36 -14.88
C SER A 218 -27.88 23.32 -15.13
N TYR A 219 -28.34 24.07 -14.13
CA TYR A 219 -29.44 25.02 -14.30
C TYR A 219 -29.16 26.33 -13.55
N ASP A 220 -29.82 27.38 -14.02
CA ASP A 220 -29.84 28.68 -13.37
C ASP A 220 -30.81 28.65 -12.20
N GLU A 221 -30.37 29.08 -11.01
CA GLU A 221 -31.21 29.10 -9.79
C GLU A 221 -32.32 30.14 -9.85
N GLU A 222 -32.18 31.19 -10.71
CA GLU A 222 -33.18 32.27 -10.80
C GLU A 222 -34.38 31.89 -11.68
N ASP A 223 -34.19 31.22 -12.81
CA ASP A 223 -35.22 30.92 -13.79
C ASP A 223 -35.43 29.42 -14.10
N GLY A 224 -34.60 28.56 -13.52
CA GLY A 224 -34.65 27.12 -13.73
C GLY A 224 -34.27 26.67 -15.14
N SER A 225 -33.67 27.55 -15.96
CA SER A 225 -33.19 27.21 -17.28
C SER A 225 -31.96 26.32 -17.22
N LEU A 226 -31.82 25.38 -18.18
CA LEU A 226 -30.63 24.54 -18.27
C LEU A 226 -29.42 25.35 -18.75
N ASN A 227 -28.38 25.39 -17.92
CA ASN A 227 -27.06 25.86 -18.29
C ASN A 227 -26.09 24.68 -18.26
N THR A 228 -26.01 23.95 -19.34
CA THR A 228 -25.25 22.70 -19.41
C THR A 228 -23.74 22.90 -19.53
N THR A 229 -23.28 24.12 -19.81
CA THR A 229 -21.84 24.36 -20.06
C THR A 229 -20.97 24.09 -18.82
N ASN A 230 -21.39 24.55 -17.64
CA ASN A 230 -20.69 24.28 -16.38
C ASN A 230 -20.77 22.82 -15.98
N TRP A 231 -21.93 22.21 -16.21
CA TRP A 231 -22.15 20.81 -15.92
C TRP A 231 -21.31 19.91 -16.85
N GLN A 232 -21.25 20.20 -18.17
CA GLN A 232 -20.42 19.47 -19.11
C GLN A 232 -18.96 19.47 -18.72
N TRP A 233 -18.40 20.65 -18.33
CA TRP A 233 -17.02 20.70 -17.86
C TRP A 233 -16.79 19.81 -16.64
N TYR A 234 -17.69 19.86 -15.66
CA TYR A 234 -17.60 19.04 -14.46
C TYR A 234 -17.64 17.54 -14.79
N TYR A 235 -18.63 17.14 -15.56
CA TYR A 235 -18.89 15.75 -15.93
C TYR A 235 -17.75 15.16 -16.76
N GLU A 236 -17.37 15.83 -17.86
CA GLU A 236 -16.25 15.42 -18.70
C GLU A 236 -14.94 15.38 -17.92
N ASN A 237 -14.65 16.40 -17.10
CA ASN A 237 -13.42 16.44 -16.32
C ASN A 237 -13.29 15.21 -15.39
N ARG A 238 -14.39 14.78 -14.80
CA ARG A 238 -14.41 13.59 -13.94
C ARG A 238 -14.23 12.30 -14.72
N LEU A 239 -15.05 12.05 -15.73
CA LEU A 239 -15.02 10.80 -16.50
C LEU A 239 -13.72 10.67 -17.30
N GLU A 240 -13.29 11.71 -18.01
CA GLU A 240 -12.04 11.70 -18.80
C GLU A 240 -10.81 11.48 -17.90
N SER A 241 -10.82 12.02 -16.70
CA SER A 241 -9.74 11.82 -15.71
C SER A 241 -9.61 10.35 -15.29
N ILE A 242 -10.74 9.67 -15.05
CA ILE A 242 -10.78 8.24 -14.69
C ILE A 242 -10.32 7.39 -15.89
N VAL A 243 -10.87 7.64 -17.08
CA VAL A 243 -10.51 6.90 -18.30
C VAL A 243 -9.01 6.98 -18.60
N ASP A 244 -8.41 8.17 -18.48
CA ASP A 244 -6.96 8.31 -18.74
C ASP A 244 -6.09 7.73 -17.62
N ARG A 245 -6.52 7.85 -16.36
CA ARG A 245 -5.75 7.36 -15.20
C ARG A 245 -5.85 5.84 -15.05
N ASP A 246 -7.07 5.30 -15.10
CA ASP A 246 -7.33 3.90 -14.76
C ASP A 246 -7.54 3.03 -16.00
N GLY A 247 -7.61 3.63 -17.18
CA GLY A 247 -7.65 2.90 -18.45
C GLY A 247 -8.92 2.07 -18.68
N MET A 248 -10.01 2.38 -17.95
CA MET A 248 -11.28 1.67 -18.00
C MET A 248 -12.28 2.32 -18.94
N TYR A 249 -13.25 1.54 -19.41
CA TYR A 249 -14.50 2.07 -19.97
C TYR A 249 -15.46 2.45 -18.86
N ILE A 250 -16.27 3.48 -19.08
CA ILE A 250 -17.32 3.89 -18.14
C ILE A 250 -18.64 3.93 -18.91
N ALA A 251 -19.63 3.18 -18.43
CA ALA A 251 -21.00 3.26 -18.89
C ALA A 251 -21.81 4.10 -17.88
N SER A 252 -21.94 5.40 -18.17
CA SER A 252 -22.61 6.37 -17.31
C SER A 252 -23.99 6.67 -17.86
N ALA A 253 -25.05 6.34 -17.09
CA ALA A 253 -26.43 6.63 -17.42
C ALA A 253 -26.95 7.72 -16.48
N ASP A 254 -27.48 8.82 -17.02
CA ASP A 254 -27.93 9.99 -16.25
C ASP A 254 -29.43 10.24 -16.41
N LEU A 255 -30.06 10.76 -15.35
CA LEU A 255 -31.41 11.27 -15.44
C LEU A 255 -31.49 12.46 -16.41
N ALA A 256 -32.59 12.62 -17.09
CA ALA A 256 -32.83 13.67 -18.05
C ALA A 256 -34.24 14.25 -17.91
N GLY A 257 -34.37 15.56 -18.12
CA GLY A 257 -35.68 16.24 -18.08
C GLY A 257 -36.10 16.62 -16.65
N LYS A 258 -37.39 16.96 -16.52
CA LYS A 258 -37.97 17.57 -15.31
C LYS A 258 -38.71 16.56 -14.47
N GLU A 259 -38.41 16.55 -13.18
CA GLU A 259 -39.18 15.82 -12.17
C GLU A 259 -40.09 16.79 -11.37
N TYR A 260 -41.29 16.42 -11.13
CA TYR A 260 -42.28 17.19 -10.40
C TYR A 260 -42.83 16.38 -9.23
N ASP A 261 -43.14 17.04 -8.11
CA ASP A 261 -43.80 16.44 -6.98
C ASP A 261 -45.30 16.12 -7.28
N GLU A 262 -46.01 15.59 -6.28
CA GLU A 262 -47.45 15.24 -6.41
C GLU A 262 -48.36 16.48 -6.57
N ASN A 263 -47.85 17.69 -6.22
CA ASN A 263 -48.55 18.95 -6.36
C ASN A 263 -48.29 19.65 -7.70
N GLY A 264 -47.33 19.11 -8.49
CA GLY A 264 -46.86 19.68 -9.76
C GLY A 264 -45.78 20.74 -9.60
N GLU A 265 -45.15 20.83 -8.42
CA GLU A 265 -43.98 21.71 -8.19
C GLU A 265 -42.74 21.03 -8.74
N LEU A 266 -41.90 21.83 -9.42
CA LEU A 266 -40.66 21.34 -10.00
C LEU A 266 -39.65 21.00 -8.90
N LEU A 267 -39.24 19.73 -8.81
CA LEU A 267 -38.19 19.26 -7.90
C LEU A 267 -36.81 19.37 -8.54
N TYR A 268 -36.65 18.81 -9.74
CA TYR A 268 -35.36 18.73 -10.41
C TYR A 268 -35.51 18.94 -11.92
N ASN A 269 -34.41 19.37 -12.55
CA ASN A 269 -34.27 19.45 -13.98
C ASN A 269 -32.90 18.89 -14.37
N PHE A 270 -32.85 17.64 -14.82
CA PHE A 270 -31.62 16.91 -15.10
C PHE A 270 -31.18 17.14 -16.54
N PRO A 271 -29.84 17.27 -16.78
CA PRO A 271 -29.30 17.58 -18.10
C PRO A 271 -29.22 16.38 -19.05
N GLY A 272 -29.35 15.15 -18.55
CA GLY A 272 -29.01 13.97 -19.33
C GLY A 272 -27.50 13.80 -19.49
N GLY A 273 -27.02 13.43 -20.66
CA GLY A 273 -25.58 13.28 -20.92
C GLY A 273 -25.08 11.87 -20.74
N SER A 274 -25.97 10.88 -20.80
CA SER A 274 -25.56 9.47 -20.73
C SER A 274 -24.51 9.17 -21.79
N VAL A 275 -23.43 8.48 -21.38
CA VAL A 275 -22.28 8.23 -22.24
C VAL A 275 -21.64 6.86 -21.95
N VAL A 276 -21.20 6.20 -23.01
CA VAL A 276 -20.20 5.13 -22.95
C VAL A 276 -18.87 5.75 -23.38
N ILE A 277 -17.97 6.03 -22.42
CA ILE A 277 -16.67 6.64 -22.65
C ILE A 277 -15.56 5.68 -22.31
N GLY A 278 -14.45 5.72 -23.00
CA GLY A 278 -13.34 4.81 -22.73
C GLY A 278 -12.03 5.26 -23.34
N PRO A 279 -10.97 4.43 -23.16
CA PRO A 279 -9.67 4.65 -23.75
C PRO A 279 -9.77 4.75 -25.28
N GLY A 280 -9.11 5.72 -25.87
CA GLY A 280 -9.17 6.00 -27.29
C GLY A 280 -8.63 7.38 -27.57
N GLY A 281 -9.18 8.04 -28.53
CA GLY A 281 -8.74 9.36 -28.93
C GLY A 281 -7.52 9.29 -29.85
N THR A 282 -7.41 10.27 -30.69
CA THR A 282 -6.37 10.40 -31.70
C THR A 282 -5.58 11.68 -31.50
N SER A 283 -4.46 11.84 -32.22
CA SER A 283 -3.75 13.11 -32.28
C SER A 283 -4.66 14.26 -32.68
N ASP A 284 -5.67 13.98 -33.52
CA ASP A 284 -6.57 14.98 -34.09
C ASP A 284 -7.57 15.50 -33.05
N THR A 285 -7.99 14.67 -32.06
CA THR A 285 -8.88 15.09 -30.96
C THR A 285 -8.12 15.77 -29.82
N GLY A 286 -6.81 15.57 -29.73
CA GLY A 286 -6.00 16.03 -28.60
C GLY A 286 -6.32 15.36 -27.25
N LYS A 287 -7.18 14.31 -27.25
CA LYS A 287 -7.63 13.61 -26.04
C LYS A 287 -7.10 12.17 -25.98
N TYR A 288 -7.05 11.59 -24.78
CA TYR A 288 -6.81 10.15 -24.55
C TYR A 288 -8.11 9.37 -24.30
N SER A 289 -9.25 10.04 -24.29
CA SER A 289 -10.58 9.47 -24.15
C SER A 289 -11.40 9.60 -25.43
N LYS A 290 -12.41 8.75 -25.58
CA LYS A 290 -13.34 8.76 -26.70
C LYS A 290 -14.74 8.33 -26.21
N ASP A 291 -15.77 9.03 -26.67
CA ASP A 291 -17.15 8.61 -26.54
C ASP A 291 -17.47 7.54 -27.59
N TYR A 292 -17.96 6.39 -27.12
CA TYR A 292 -18.38 5.26 -27.95
C TYR A 292 -19.88 5.31 -28.23
N ALA A 293 -20.66 5.93 -27.30
CA ALA A 293 -22.09 6.21 -27.46
C ALA A 293 -22.48 7.39 -26.58
N GLY A 294 -23.51 8.13 -26.98
CA GLY A 294 -24.01 9.29 -26.22
C GLY A 294 -22.98 10.41 -26.13
N GLY A 295 -22.95 11.10 -25.01
CA GLY A 295 -21.98 12.18 -24.73
C GLY A 295 -22.55 13.22 -23.77
N ALA A 296 -21.69 13.94 -23.06
CA ALA A 296 -22.08 14.98 -22.09
C ALA A 296 -22.97 16.09 -22.66
N SER A 297 -22.92 16.33 -23.96
CA SER A 297 -23.77 17.31 -24.64
C SER A 297 -25.12 16.77 -25.08
N VAL A 298 -25.38 15.46 -24.92
CA VAL A 298 -26.62 14.81 -25.41
C VAL A 298 -27.69 14.89 -24.34
N GLN A 299 -28.69 15.74 -24.57
CA GLN A 299 -29.79 15.97 -23.62
C GLN A 299 -31.08 15.25 -23.97
N GLU A 300 -31.21 14.75 -25.21
CA GLU A 300 -32.41 14.07 -25.69
C GLU A 300 -32.65 12.77 -24.93
N LEU A 301 -33.93 12.50 -24.64
CA LEU A 301 -34.37 11.23 -24.06
C LEU A 301 -34.07 10.09 -25.03
N GLY A 302 -33.56 8.98 -24.54
CA GLY A 302 -33.29 7.84 -25.41
C GLY A 302 -32.23 6.89 -24.89
N MET A 303 -32.01 5.84 -25.63
CA MET A 303 -31.00 4.83 -25.40
C MET A 303 -29.86 5.03 -26.41
N TYR A 304 -28.64 5.05 -25.91
CA TYR A 304 -27.42 5.26 -26.68
C TYR A 304 -26.54 4.01 -26.58
N THR A 305 -26.29 3.37 -27.73
CA THR A 305 -25.61 2.07 -27.81
C THR A 305 -24.24 2.22 -28.45
N GLY A 306 -23.23 1.64 -27.81
CA GLY A 306 -21.85 1.58 -28.28
C GLY A 306 -21.27 0.17 -28.23
N GLU A 307 -20.38 -0.15 -29.14
CA GLU A 307 -19.56 -1.36 -29.11
C GLU A 307 -18.17 -1.00 -28.61
N ILE A 308 -17.72 -1.65 -27.54
CA ILE A 308 -16.40 -1.50 -26.98
C ILE A 308 -15.58 -2.78 -27.14
N THR A 309 -14.27 -2.68 -27.08
CA THR A 309 -13.36 -3.83 -27.16
C THR A 309 -12.53 -3.91 -25.89
N LEU A 310 -12.79 -4.89 -25.05
CA LEU A 310 -12.17 -4.99 -23.71
C LEU A 310 -10.63 -5.08 -23.76
N SER A 311 -10.06 -5.70 -24.80
CA SER A 311 -8.61 -5.77 -25.01
C SER A 311 -7.95 -4.40 -25.23
N THR A 312 -8.72 -3.34 -25.57
CA THR A 312 -8.19 -1.98 -25.66
C THR A 312 -8.15 -1.24 -24.33
N ALA A 313 -8.88 -1.74 -23.33
CA ALA A 313 -8.74 -1.28 -21.95
C ALA A 313 -7.42 -1.83 -21.40
N ARG A 314 -6.40 -0.97 -21.34
CA ARG A 314 -5.04 -1.38 -20.98
C ARG A 314 -4.82 -1.55 -19.48
N GLY A 315 -5.83 -1.23 -18.64
CA GLY A 315 -5.62 -0.99 -17.24
C GLY A 315 -4.77 0.25 -16.99
N GLY A 316 -4.97 0.86 -15.86
CA GLY A 316 -4.28 2.09 -15.50
C GLY A 316 -2.92 1.87 -14.84
N ASP A 317 -2.48 2.89 -14.14
CA ASP A 317 -1.22 2.91 -13.42
C ASP A 317 -1.13 1.87 -12.28
N VAL A 318 -2.26 1.27 -11.87
CA VAL A 318 -2.31 0.17 -10.88
C VAL A 318 -1.63 -1.12 -11.36
N ASN A 319 -1.55 -1.34 -12.67
CA ASN A 319 -0.86 -2.49 -13.25
C ASN A 319 0.65 -2.30 -13.33
N SER A 320 1.14 -1.11 -12.99
CA SER A 320 2.58 -0.86 -12.92
C SER A 320 3.18 -1.48 -11.65
N SER A 321 4.41 -1.97 -11.77
CA SER A 321 5.19 -2.49 -10.64
C SER A 321 5.45 -1.46 -9.53
N ILE A 322 5.24 -0.17 -9.81
CA ILE A 322 5.42 0.92 -8.87
C ILE A 322 4.15 1.27 -8.06
N PHE A 323 2.99 0.66 -8.35
CA PHE A 323 1.79 0.82 -7.53
C PHE A 323 1.96 0.10 -6.19
N GLN A 324 1.84 0.82 -5.07
CA GLN A 324 2.22 0.35 -3.74
C GLN A 324 1.02 0.31 -2.77
N PRO A 325 0.05 -0.60 -2.92
CA PRO A 325 -1.14 -0.65 -2.08
C PRO A 325 -0.84 -0.87 -0.58
N ASN A 326 0.31 -1.46 -0.24
CA ASN A 326 0.75 -1.59 1.15
C ASN A 326 0.94 -0.23 1.83
N LEU A 327 1.57 0.73 1.14
CA LEU A 327 1.75 2.08 1.67
C LEU A 327 0.41 2.76 1.88
N TYR A 328 -0.50 2.66 0.90
CA TYR A 328 -1.83 3.28 0.99
C TYR A 328 -2.66 2.67 2.11
N THR A 329 -2.57 1.36 2.33
CA THR A 329 -3.18 0.70 3.49
C THR A 329 -2.76 1.38 4.80
N GLU A 330 -1.47 1.62 4.98
CA GLU A 330 -0.96 2.26 6.19
C GLU A 330 -1.36 3.74 6.31
N TRP A 331 -1.38 4.49 5.19
CA TRP A 331 -1.82 5.88 5.19
C TRP A 331 -3.30 6.01 5.58
N TYR A 332 -4.17 5.15 5.05
CA TYR A 332 -5.58 5.16 5.43
C TYR A 332 -5.84 4.63 6.84
N LYS A 333 -5.00 3.74 7.37
CA LYS A 333 -5.02 3.38 8.80
C LYS A 333 -4.66 4.58 9.69
N ASP A 334 -3.62 5.34 9.29
CA ASP A 334 -3.22 6.54 10.01
C ASP A 334 -4.33 7.61 10.02
N LEU A 335 -5.03 7.77 8.89
CA LEU A 335 -6.18 8.66 8.79
C LEU A 335 -7.42 8.17 9.56
N ALA A 336 -7.55 6.86 9.77
CA ALA A 336 -8.65 6.26 10.52
C ALA A 336 -8.44 6.25 12.04
N ASP A 337 -7.25 6.59 12.51
CA ASP A 337 -6.91 6.62 13.94
C ASP A 337 -7.36 7.93 14.58
N ASP A 338 -8.62 7.96 15.06
CA ASP A 338 -9.23 9.12 15.73
C ASP A 338 -8.52 9.55 17.04
N THR A 339 -7.56 8.75 17.54
CA THR A 339 -6.78 9.09 18.74
C THR A 339 -5.65 10.07 18.46
N LYS A 340 -5.30 10.28 17.19
CA LYS A 340 -4.27 11.22 16.75
C LYS A 340 -4.88 12.59 16.43
N GLU A 341 -4.56 13.59 17.23
CA GLU A 341 -4.88 14.99 16.94
C GLU A 341 -3.97 15.61 15.85
N ASP A 342 -3.52 14.83 14.89
CA ASP A 342 -2.46 15.19 13.92
C ASP A 342 -2.98 15.98 12.70
N LYS A 343 -4.01 16.83 12.88
CA LYS A 343 -4.38 17.76 11.79
C LYS A 343 -3.40 18.92 11.74
N VAL A 344 -2.92 19.16 10.54
CA VAL A 344 -2.05 20.30 10.24
C VAL A 344 -2.77 21.61 10.54
N SER A 345 -2.03 22.59 11.07
CA SER A 345 -2.56 23.93 11.32
C SER A 345 -3.18 24.54 10.05
N SER A 346 -4.36 25.13 10.19
CA SER A 346 -4.99 25.88 9.10
C SER A 346 -4.23 27.15 8.68
N GLY A 347 -3.13 27.48 9.38
CA GLY A 347 -2.33 28.69 9.19
C GLY A 347 -2.98 29.95 9.78
N THR A 348 -2.16 30.96 9.99
CA THR A 348 -2.57 32.27 10.55
C THR A 348 -2.65 33.38 9.51
N VAL A 349 -2.05 33.16 8.32
CA VAL A 349 -2.03 34.08 7.18
C VAL A 349 -2.83 33.48 6.04
N SER A 350 -3.74 34.25 5.45
CA SER A 350 -4.70 33.72 4.46
C SER A 350 -4.37 34.07 3.01
N ASP A 351 -3.36 34.89 2.75
CA ASP A 351 -3.13 35.47 1.43
C ASP A 351 -1.67 35.38 0.92
N PRO A 352 -1.10 34.14 0.81
CA PRO A 352 0.25 33.97 0.30
C PRO A 352 0.39 34.42 -1.16
N THR A 353 1.56 35.00 -1.46
CA THR A 353 2.03 35.26 -2.81
C THR A 353 2.92 34.09 -3.26
N ILE A 354 2.57 33.44 -4.35
CA ILE A 354 3.20 32.22 -4.82
C ILE A 354 3.83 32.46 -6.19
N ALA A 355 5.11 32.11 -6.31
CA ALA A 355 5.84 32.11 -7.56
C ALA A 355 6.06 30.68 -8.05
N THR A 356 5.84 30.43 -9.34
CA THR A 356 6.13 29.15 -10.00
C THR A 356 6.93 29.39 -11.28
N VAL A 357 7.93 28.55 -11.56
CA VAL A 357 8.94 28.82 -12.58
C VAL A 357 8.88 27.80 -13.71
N ASN A 358 8.66 28.30 -14.96
CA ASN A 358 9.00 27.60 -16.18
C ASN A 358 10.52 27.65 -16.34
N PHE A 359 11.21 26.61 -15.90
CA PHE A 359 12.66 26.61 -15.75
C PHE A 359 13.35 25.86 -16.89
N GLN A 360 14.30 26.50 -17.56
CA GLN A 360 15.17 25.85 -18.52
C GLN A 360 16.49 25.51 -17.89
N ALA A 361 16.62 24.25 -17.43
CA ALA A 361 17.87 23.80 -16.84
C ALA A 361 18.98 23.62 -17.90
N VAL A 362 20.20 23.96 -17.54
CA VAL A 362 21.41 23.52 -18.26
C VAL A 362 21.74 22.11 -17.76
N TRP A 363 21.64 21.13 -18.66
CA TRP A 363 21.79 19.74 -18.29
C TRP A 363 23.21 19.45 -17.78
N GLY A 364 23.32 18.95 -16.56
CA GLY A 364 24.58 18.58 -15.90
C GLY A 364 25.37 19.74 -15.27
N ASP A 365 24.94 21.01 -15.45
CA ASP A 365 25.64 22.16 -14.88
C ASP A 365 24.90 22.71 -13.65
N LEU A 366 25.18 22.09 -12.49
CA LEU A 366 24.51 22.44 -11.24
C LEU A 366 24.78 23.89 -10.81
N ASP A 367 25.98 24.42 -11.08
CA ASP A 367 26.36 25.77 -10.66
C ASP A 367 25.62 26.82 -11.46
N LYS A 368 25.47 26.66 -12.79
CA LYS A 368 24.64 27.55 -13.60
C LYS A 368 23.16 27.45 -13.22
N ASN A 369 22.65 26.25 -12.96
CA ASN A 369 21.28 26.08 -12.55
C ASN A 369 21.02 26.75 -11.19
N LEU A 370 21.94 26.61 -10.23
CA LEU A 370 21.90 27.32 -8.96
C LEU A 370 21.88 28.86 -9.18
N GLU A 371 22.77 29.41 -9.98
CA GLU A 371 22.82 30.86 -10.30
C GLU A 371 21.49 31.34 -10.90
N GLN A 372 20.89 30.57 -11.82
CA GLN A 372 19.56 30.91 -12.36
C GLN A 372 18.49 30.89 -11.26
N MET A 373 18.48 29.85 -10.40
CA MET A 373 17.53 29.74 -9.29
C MET A 373 17.67 30.93 -8.33
N GLU A 374 18.90 31.31 -7.97
CA GLU A 374 19.17 32.49 -7.14
C GLU A 374 18.59 33.77 -7.75
N ASN A 375 18.75 33.97 -9.06
CA ASN A 375 18.19 35.12 -9.78
C ASN A 375 16.65 35.13 -9.74
N TYR A 376 16.00 33.97 -9.89
CA TYR A 376 14.54 33.88 -9.74
C TYR A 376 14.08 34.15 -8.32
N ILE A 377 14.77 33.66 -7.30
CA ILE A 377 14.47 33.90 -5.88
C ILE A 377 14.59 35.41 -5.56
N VAL A 378 15.68 36.06 -6.01
CA VAL A 378 15.85 37.51 -5.85
C VAL A 378 14.77 38.30 -6.59
N THR A 379 14.30 37.80 -7.73
CA THR A 379 13.21 38.45 -8.47
C THR A 379 11.86 38.25 -7.79
N ALA A 380 11.58 37.06 -7.30
CA ALA A 380 10.35 36.74 -6.55
C ALA A 380 10.26 37.57 -5.25
N SER A 381 11.38 37.76 -4.54
CA SER A 381 11.42 38.58 -3.32
C SER A 381 11.05 40.04 -3.52
N LYS A 382 11.30 40.59 -4.72
CA LYS A 382 10.87 41.96 -5.09
C LYS A 382 9.37 42.10 -5.31
N SER A 383 8.67 40.98 -5.42
CA SER A 383 7.21 40.90 -5.56
C SER A 383 6.57 40.35 -4.28
N ASP A 384 7.30 40.37 -3.16
CA ASP A 384 6.88 39.87 -1.85
C ASP A 384 6.33 38.44 -1.92
N ALA A 385 7.02 37.57 -2.69
CA ALA A 385 6.63 36.17 -2.77
C ALA A 385 7.00 35.44 -1.47
N ASP A 386 6.03 34.69 -0.97
CA ASP A 386 6.16 33.88 0.25
C ASP A 386 6.66 32.47 -0.07
N ILE A 387 6.35 32.00 -1.28
CA ILE A 387 6.68 30.65 -1.76
C ILE A 387 7.18 30.74 -3.20
N ILE A 388 8.30 30.10 -3.49
CA ILE A 388 8.76 29.90 -4.88
C ILE A 388 8.98 28.41 -5.14
N VAL A 389 8.50 27.94 -6.31
CA VAL A 389 8.58 26.54 -6.69
C VAL A 389 9.32 26.41 -8.03
N PHE A 390 10.35 25.58 -8.04
CA PHE A 390 11.10 25.15 -9.21
C PHE A 390 10.73 23.73 -9.62
N PRO A 391 10.93 23.33 -10.87
CA PRO A 391 10.58 22.01 -11.37
C PRO A 391 11.34 20.84 -10.75
N GLU A 392 10.86 19.64 -11.08
CA GLU A 392 11.53 18.38 -10.88
C GLU A 392 12.91 18.39 -11.56
N MET A 393 13.94 17.90 -10.86
CA MET A 393 15.32 17.82 -11.35
C MET A 393 15.88 19.17 -11.89
N ALA A 394 15.36 20.30 -11.40
CA ALA A 394 15.80 21.63 -11.85
C ALA A 394 17.29 21.87 -11.66
N LEU A 395 17.89 21.27 -10.63
CA LEU A 395 19.31 21.49 -10.33
C LEU A 395 20.27 20.73 -11.25
N GLN A 396 19.96 19.46 -11.61
CA GLN A 396 20.77 18.62 -12.48
C GLN A 396 20.38 18.71 -13.96
N GLY A 397 19.15 19.12 -14.27
CA GLY A 397 18.45 18.79 -15.49
C GLY A 397 17.82 17.40 -15.42
N TYR A 398 16.83 17.13 -16.23
CA TYR A 398 16.06 15.88 -16.18
C TYR A 398 16.91 14.68 -16.60
N CYS A 399 16.84 13.65 -15.78
CA CYS A 399 17.56 12.39 -15.98
C CYS A 399 16.56 11.23 -16.09
N SER A 400 16.46 10.62 -17.26
CA SER A 400 15.74 9.36 -17.45
C SER A 400 16.71 8.35 -18.04
N ALA A 401 17.14 7.36 -17.27
CA ALA A 401 18.15 6.39 -17.68
C ALA A 401 18.01 5.06 -16.97
N TYR A 402 18.24 4.01 -17.74
CA TYR A 402 18.23 2.64 -17.25
C TYR A 402 19.63 2.00 -17.28
N ASP A 403 20.50 2.46 -18.17
CA ASP A 403 21.86 1.97 -18.26
C ASP A 403 22.79 2.67 -17.25
N PRO A 404 23.36 1.95 -16.27
CA PRO A 404 24.24 2.51 -15.25
C PRO A 404 25.52 3.18 -15.78
N GLU A 405 25.96 2.81 -17.00
CA GLU A 405 27.14 3.38 -17.64
C GLU A 405 26.81 4.65 -18.46
N SER A 406 25.52 4.95 -18.65
CA SER A 406 25.13 6.14 -19.40
C SER A 406 25.45 7.42 -18.64
N ALA A 407 25.82 8.49 -19.40
CA ALA A 407 26.10 9.80 -18.82
C ALA A 407 24.90 10.35 -18.01
N THR A 408 23.67 10.06 -18.45
CA THR A 408 22.44 10.48 -17.77
C THR A 408 22.25 9.78 -16.41
N TYR A 409 22.54 8.47 -16.35
CA TYR A 409 22.49 7.73 -15.09
C TYR A 409 23.59 8.26 -14.13
N ARG A 410 24.81 8.39 -14.63
CA ARG A 410 25.93 8.88 -13.83
C ARG A 410 25.68 10.29 -13.31
N LEU A 411 25.09 11.17 -14.14
CA LEU A 411 24.72 12.51 -13.69
C LEU A 411 23.76 12.45 -12.49
N ALA A 412 22.72 11.63 -12.56
CA ALA A 412 21.74 11.53 -11.50
C ALA A 412 22.33 11.01 -10.18
N VAL A 413 23.23 10.03 -10.25
CA VAL A 413 23.80 9.40 -9.06
C VAL A 413 25.02 10.15 -8.54
N ASP A 414 26.00 10.46 -9.40
CA ASP A 414 27.27 11.04 -8.98
C ASP A 414 27.13 12.50 -8.54
N LYS A 415 26.15 13.22 -9.12
CA LYS A 415 25.86 14.60 -8.77
C LYS A 415 24.67 14.76 -7.81
N ALA A 416 24.23 13.65 -7.19
CA ALA A 416 23.20 13.68 -6.17
C ALA A 416 23.63 14.51 -4.96
N ILE A 417 22.75 15.40 -4.53
CA ILE A 417 23.03 16.32 -3.42
C ILE A 417 22.53 15.77 -2.08
N THR A 418 22.92 16.41 -1.00
CA THR A 418 22.39 16.11 0.35
C THR A 418 21.74 17.34 0.96
N LYS A 419 20.84 17.16 1.92
CA LYS A 419 20.18 18.25 2.68
C LYS A 419 21.17 19.24 3.33
N LYS A 420 22.38 18.81 3.67
CA LYS A 420 23.42 19.60 4.32
C LYS A 420 24.54 19.99 3.34
N GLY A 421 24.43 19.59 2.08
CA GLY A 421 25.39 19.89 1.05
C GLY A 421 25.34 21.35 0.58
N TYR A 422 26.34 21.75 -0.21
CA TYR A 422 26.51 23.12 -0.69
C TYR A 422 25.25 23.70 -1.31
N TYR A 423 24.64 23.04 -2.29
CA TYR A 423 23.49 23.54 -3.03
C TYR A 423 22.24 23.75 -2.15
N ALA A 424 21.87 22.75 -1.36
CA ALA A 424 20.72 22.85 -0.45
C ALA A 424 20.95 23.90 0.64
N LYS A 425 22.19 24.00 1.16
CA LYS A 425 22.55 25.01 2.13
C LYS A 425 22.48 26.42 1.54
N THR A 426 23.01 26.63 0.35
CA THR A 426 22.94 27.93 -0.34
C THR A 426 21.50 28.38 -0.54
N LEU A 427 20.63 27.49 -1.07
CA LEU A 427 19.22 27.82 -1.26
C LEU A 427 18.47 28.03 0.08
N SER A 428 18.86 27.35 1.16
CA SER A 428 18.29 27.61 2.49
C SER A 428 18.75 28.95 3.08
N GLU A 429 19.94 29.41 2.76
CA GLU A 429 20.41 30.78 3.13
C GLU A 429 19.60 31.86 2.40
N TYR A 430 19.23 31.62 1.12
CA TYR A 430 18.32 32.49 0.36
C TYR A 430 16.90 32.44 0.94
N ALA A 431 16.36 31.28 1.25
CA ALA A 431 15.06 31.12 1.90
C ALA A 431 14.99 31.95 3.19
N LYS A 432 15.99 31.82 4.05
CA LYS A 432 16.12 32.58 5.29
C LYS A 432 16.29 34.09 5.06
N LYS A 433 17.12 34.49 4.07
CA LYS A 433 17.39 35.89 3.77
C LYS A 433 16.16 36.67 3.33
N TYR A 434 15.28 35.99 2.55
CA TYR A 434 14.10 36.62 1.96
C TYR A 434 12.78 36.22 2.64
N ASP A 435 12.84 35.50 3.77
CA ASP A 435 11.69 35.01 4.51
C ASP A 435 10.69 34.26 3.61
N MET A 436 11.22 33.35 2.76
CA MET A 436 10.50 32.69 1.66
C MET A 436 10.73 31.17 1.71
N TYR A 437 9.69 30.39 1.46
CA TYR A 437 9.83 28.96 1.21
C TYR A 437 10.37 28.74 -0.22
N VAL A 438 11.51 28.08 -0.35
CA VAL A 438 12.13 27.74 -1.64
C VAL A 438 12.04 26.24 -1.86
N ILE A 439 11.25 25.82 -2.85
CA ILE A 439 10.98 24.42 -3.17
C ILE A 439 11.56 24.09 -4.54
N PHE A 440 12.38 23.01 -4.65
CA PHE A 440 13.03 22.65 -5.89
C PHE A 440 13.27 21.14 -6.01
N GLY A 441 13.30 20.63 -7.25
CA GLY A 441 13.61 19.24 -7.55
C GLY A 441 15.09 18.99 -7.82
N ALA A 442 15.62 17.90 -7.25
CA ALA A 442 17.00 17.46 -7.48
C ALA A 442 17.15 15.96 -7.17
N SER A 443 18.20 15.32 -7.70
CA SER A 443 18.60 14.00 -7.20
C SER A 443 19.21 14.12 -5.80
N GLU A 444 18.73 13.27 -4.86
CA GLU A 444 19.17 13.21 -3.47
C GLU A 444 20.02 11.96 -3.24
N LYS A 445 21.20 12.16 -2.67
CA LYS A 445 22.08 11.04 -2.30
C LYS A 445 21.42 10.18 -1.20
N ILE A 446 21.38 8.88 -1.41
CA ILE A 446 20.88 7.94 -0.41
C ILE A 446 21.81 7.99 0.82
N PRO A 447 21.29 8.23 2.04
CA PRO A 447 22.10 8.16 3.27
C PRO A 447 22.71 6.77 3.45
N ALA A 448 23.91 6.69 3.96
CA ALA A 448 24.59 5.40 4.19
C ALA A 448 23.79 4.44 5.09
N SER A 449 23.02 4.98 6.05
CA SER A 449 22.13 4.19 6.91
C SER A 449 20.94 3.57 6.16
N GLU A 450 20.57 4.12 5.00
CA GLU A 450 19.47 3.65 4.14
C GLU A 450 19.97 2.89 2.90
N ASN A 451 21.30 2.72 2.78
CA ASN A 451 21.95 2.07 1.65
C ASN A 451 23.00 1.05 2.15
N PRO A 452 22.59 0.05 2.96
CA PRO A 452 23.53 -0.94 3.53
C PRO A 452 24.22 -1.78 2.45
N ASP A 453 23.59 -1.93 1.29
CA ASP A 453 24.09 -2.72 0.16
C ASP A 453 24.90 -1.85 -0.83
N GLU A 454 25.16 -0.59 -0.50
CA GLU A 454 25.90 0.37 -1.36
C GLU A 454 25.33 0.42 -2.80
N LEU A 455 23.98 0.46 -2.91
CA LEU A 455 23.33 0.52 -4.20
C LEU A 455 23.73 1.77 -4.96
N ASP A 456 24.05 1.61 -6.24
CA ASP A 456 24.39 2.69 -7.15
C ASP A 456 23.13 3.43 -7.61
N GLN A 457 22.43 4.08 -6.68
CA GLN A 457 21.16 4.76 -6.87
C GLN A 457 21.09 6.09 -6.11
N ALA A 458 20.09 6.90 -6.46
CA ALA A 458 19.73 8.13 -5.76
C ALA A 458 18.20 8.21 -5.64
N TYR A 459 17.68 9.14 -4.87
CA TYR A 459 16.27 9.51 -4.90
C TYR A 459 16.03 10.67 -5.86
N ASN A 460 14.87 10.72 -6.50
CA ASN A 460 14.33 11.93 -7.09
C ASN A 460 13.55 12.67 -6.00
N SER A 461 13.99 13.84 -5.59
CA SER A 461 13.48 14.51 -4.39
C SER A 461 13.08 15.96 -4.63
N ALA A 462 12.00 16.37 -3.96
CA ALA A 462 11.67 17.78 -3.77
C ALA A 462 12.26 18.25 -2.44
N PHE A 463 13.13 19.23 -2.52
CA PHE A 463 13.73 19.91 -1.37
C PHE A 463 12.89 21.15 -1.03
N CYS A 464 12.52 21.31 0.22
CA CYS A 464 11.89 22.51 0.75
C CYS A 464 12.83 23.18 1.74
N CYS A 465 13.32 24.36 1.40
CA CYS A 465 14.08 25.23 2.28
C CYS A 465 13.10 26.22 2.93
N SER A 466 12.91 26.10 4.23
CA SER A 466 12.02 26.98 5.01
C SER A 466 12.72 28.27 5.42
N PRO A 467 11.97 29.35 5.74
CA PRO A 467 12.53 30.63 6.18
C PRO A 467 13.42 30.56 7.44
N ASP A 468 13.23 29.56 8.29
CA ASP A 468 14.09 29.31 9.45
C ASP A 468 15.44 28.65 9.09
N GLY A 469 15.64 28.27 7.84
CA GLY A 469 16.82 27.58 7.33
C GLY A 469 16.73 26.05 7.40
N THR A 470 15.62 25.50 7.84
CA THR A 470 15.39 24.04 7.82
C THR A 470 15.24 23.54 6.38
N VAL A 471 15.86 22.39 6.07
CA VAL A 471 15.71 21.71 4.77
C VAL A 471 15.00 20.38 4.98
N THR A 472 13.81 20.26 4.41
CA THR A 472 13.00 19.04 4.38
C THR A 472 12.96 18.47 2.97
N THR A 473 12.91 17.14 2.81
CA THR A 473 12.81 16.50 1.48
C THR A 473 11.64 15.54 1.41
N TYR A 474 10.95 15.58 0.28
CA TYR A 474 10.05 14.54 -0.18
C TYR A 474 10.73 13.73 -1.28
N ARG A 475 10.68 12.42 -1.19
CA ARG A 475 11.26 11.48 -2.16
C ARG A 475 10.15 10.88 -3.01
N LYS A 476 10.28 10.97 -4.32
CA LYS A 476 9.28 10.45 -5.26
C LYS A 476 8.94 9.01 -4.95
N ILE A 477 7.66 8.72 -4.73
CA ILE A 477 7.18 7.41 -4.29
C ILE A 477 7.07 6.46 -5.48
N GLN A 478 6.60 6.97 -6.63
CA GLN A 478 6.46 6.20 -7.88
C GLN A 478 7.39 6.74 -8.98
N PRO A 479 8.70 6.49 -8.89
CA PRO A 479 9.65 6.97 -9.88
C PRO A 479 9.49 6.24 -11.22
N VAL A 480 9.62 7.00 -12.31
CA VAL A 480 9.62 6.52 -13.70
C VAL A 480 10.89 6.92 -14.44
N GLU A 481 11.85 7.50 -13.73
CA GLU A 481 13.07 8.05 -14.28
C GLU A 481 14.13 6.98 -14.58
N GLY A 482 13.85 5.74 -14.26
CA GLY A 482 14.71 4.60 -14.60
C GLY A 482 15.42 3.98 -13.39
N ALA A 483 16.44 3.19 -13.67
CA ALA A 483 17.09 2.33 -12.69
C ALA A 483 17.88 3.07 -11.60
N TRP A 484 18.28 4.30 -11.87
CA TRP A 484 19.00 5.12 -10.90
C TRP A 484 18.13 5.59 -9.74
N CYS A 485 16.79 5.64 -9.96
CA CYS A 485 15.88 6.27 -9.00
C CYS A 485 15.26 5.24 -8.06
N LYS A 486 15.59 5.35 -6.78
CA LYS A 486 14.98 4.56 -5.71
C LYS A 486 13.64 5.17 -5.30
N SER A 487 12.63 4.33 -5.04
CA SER A 487 11.31 4.76 -4.54
C SER A 487 11.39 5.34 -3.13
N GLY A 488 10.69 6.45 -2.90
CA GLY A 488 10.34 6.92 -1.56
C GLY A 488 9.16 6.14 -0.98
N THR A 489 8.85 6.38 0.29
CA THR A 489 7.78 5.64 0.99
C THR A 489 6.85 6.52 1.82
N ASN A 490 7.23 7.78 2.09
CA ASN A 490 6.51 8.60 3.05
C ASN A 490 5.98 9.89 2.42
N PRO A 491 4.71 10.25 2.68
CA PRO A 491 4.21 11.59 2.42
C PRO A 491 4.94 12.61 3.31
N VAL A 492 5.06 13.83 2.84
CA VAL A 492 5.75 14.92 3.57
C VAL A 492 4.87 16.16 3.57
N ILE A 493 4.59 16.68 4.76
CA ILE A 493 3.84 17.91 4.97
C ILE A 493 4.75 18.97 5.56
N ILE A 494 4.72 20.16 5.00
CA ILE A 494 5.38 21.35 5.53
C ILE A 494 4.32 22.23 6.19
N GLU A 495 4.44 22.43 7.49
CA GLU A 495 3.59 23.41 8.18
C GLU A 495 4.08 24.82 7.92
N THR A 496 3.18 25.67 7.47
CA THR A 496 3.48 27.06 7.15
C THR A 496 2.48 28.02 7.81
N PRO A 497 2.79 29.32 7.93
CA PRO A 497 1.81 30.31 8.36
C PRO A 497 0.56 30.37 7.48
N TYR A 498 0.63 29.87 6.25
CA TYR A 498 -0.46 29.86 5.25
C TYR A 498 -1.33 28.61 5.33
N GLY A 499 -0.94 27.61 6.10
CA GLY A 499 -1.49 26.27 6.21
C GLY A 499 -0.52 25.19 5.75
N GLY A 500 -0.94 23.93 5.81
CA GLY A 500 -0.13 22.80 5.39
C GLY A 500 0.11 22.75 3.88
N ILE A 501 1.35 22.42 3.49
CA ILE A 501 1.77 22.14 2.11
C ILE A 501 2.13 20.67 2.03
N GLY A 502 1.43 19.87 1.23
CA GLY A 502 1.84 18.53 0.83
C GLY A 502 2.82 18.58 -0.32
N LEU A 503 3.95 17.89 -0.20
CA LEU A 503 4.93 17.78 -1.28
C LEU A 503 4.67 16.55 -2.13
N SER A 504 4.70 16.70 -3.44
CA SER A 504 4.54 15.65 -4.43
C SER A 504 5.52 15.87 -5.59
N ILE A 505 5.72 14.90 -6.47
CA ILE A 505 6.55 15.07 -7.67
C ILE A 505 5.87 14.40 -8.87
N CYS A 506 5.55 15.22 -9.90
CA CYS A 506 5.22 14.75 -11.24
C CYS A 506 4.19 13.59 -11.25
N LYS A 507 4.60 12.37 -11.58
CA LYS A 507 3.73 11.19 -11.68
C LYS A 507 3.00 10.89 -10.36
N ASP A 508 3.60 11.14 -9.21
CA ASP A 508 2.93 10.98 -7.92
C ASP A 508 1.65 11.84 -7.85
N THR A 509 1.70 13.07 -8.37
CA THR A 509 0.54 13.96 -8.46
C THR A 509 -0.47 13.53 -9.53
N TYR A 510 -0.01 13.08 -10.69
CA TYR A 510 -0.93 12.83 -11.81
C TYR A 510 -1.65 11.49 -11.75
N SER A 511 -1.02 10.49 -11.16
CA SER A 511 -1.44 9.11 -11.29
C SER A 511 -1.87 8.46 -9.98
N TYR A 512 -1.57 9.06 -8.85
CA TYR A 512 -1.78 8.45 -7.53
C TYR A 512 -2.57 9.36 -6.59
N PRO A 513 -3.89 9.43 -6.76
CA PRO A 513 -4.78 10.29 -5.97
C PRO A 513 -4.76 9.99 -4.47
N GLU A 514 -4.23 8.85 -4.07
CA GLU A 514 -4.06 8.45 -2.68
C GLU A 514 -3.20 9.45 -1.89
N LEU A 515 -2.19 10.03 -2.54
CA LEU A 515 -1.30 11.01 -1.91
C LEU A 515 -2.02 12.34 -1.64
N GLU A 516 -2.76 12.86 -2.62
CA GLU A 516 -3.56 14.08 -2.48
C GLU A 516 -4.65 13.91 -1.42
N ARG A 517 -5.29 12.73 -1.40
CA ARG A 517 -6.27 12.36 -0.37
C ARG A 517 -5.69 12.42 1.02
N TYR A 518 -4.50 11.81 1.19
CA TYR A 518 -3.81 11.84 2.46
C TYR A 518 -3.54 13.27 2.92
N TYR A 519 -2.98 14.10 2.05
CA TYR A 519 -2.70 15.51 2.37
C TYR A 519 -3.96 16.30 2.68
N GLY A 520 -5.01 16.14 1.87
CA GLY A 520 -6.28 16.80 2.10
C GLY A 520 -6.91 16.43 3.45
N ALA A 521 -6.96 15.13 3.76
CA ALA A 521 -7.53 14.62 5.02
C ALA A 521 -6.72 15.05 6.25
N LYS A 522 -5.38 15.20 6.12
CA LYS A 522 -4.53 15.80 7.16
C LYS A 522 -4.72 17.31 7.32
N GLY A 523 -5.48 17.97 6.43
CA GLY A 523 -5.79 19.39 6.52
C GLY A 523 -4.87 20.33 5.74
N CYS A 524 -4.07 19.81 4.82
CA CYS A 524 -3.30 20.64 3.91
C CYS A 524 -4.22 21.51 3.04
N LYS A 525 -3.75 22.70 2.71
CA LYS A 525 -4.43 23.60 1.76
C LYS A 525 -3.79 23.57 0.38
N PHE A 526 -2.50 23.23 0.33
CA PHE A 526 -1.68 23.29 -0.87
C PHE A 526 -1.04 21.94 -1.17
N ILE A 527 -0.95 21.62 -2.46
CA ILE A 527 -0.04 20.59 -2.99
C ILE A 527 0.97 21.29 -3.87
N VAL A 528 2.24 21.05 -3.63
CA VAL A 528 3.33 21.55 -4.45
C VAL A 528 3.89 20.41 -5.28
N ASN A 529 3.89 20.60 -6.61
CA ASN A 529 4.24 19.61 -7.62
C ASN A 529 5.38 20.09 -8.52
N PRO A 530 6.64 19.95 -8.12
CA PRO A 530 7.76 19.95 -9.05
C PRO A 530 7.57 18.87 -10.11
N THR A 531 7.63 19.21 -11.40
CA THR A 531 7.35 18.26 -12.48
C THR A 531 8.28 18.46 -13.68
N ALA A 532 8.43 17.41 -14.48
CA ALA A 532 9.15 17.40 -15.75
C ALA A 532 8.40 16.50 -16.73
N THR A 533 7.17 16.89 -17.09
CA THR A 533 6.31 16.08 -17.94
C THR A 533 6.31 16.55 -19.40
N SER A 534 6.40 15.58 -20.32
CA SER A 534 6.34 15.83 -21.77
C SER A 534 5.41 14.86 -22.50
N ARG A 535 4.53 14.16 -21.75
CA ARG A 535 3.66 13.10 -22.28
C ARG A 535 2.76 13.57 -23.42
N GLY A 536 2.80 12.86 -24.55
CA GLY A 536 1.85 13.01 -25.65
C GLY A 536 2.14 14.15 -26.64
N GLY A 537 3.25 14.88 -26.48
CA GLY A 537 3.61 15.99 -27.35
C GLY A 537 2.60 17.15 -27.32
N ALA A 538 2.78 18.15 -28.17
CA ALA A 538 2.02 19.41 -28.13
C ALA A 538 0.49 19.24 -28.19
N SER A 539 0.00 18.34 -29.05
CA SER A 539 -1.45 18.18 -29.27
C SER A 539 -2.23 17.58 -28.07
N ARG A 540 -1.57 16.76 -27.26
CA ARG A 540 -2.23 16.06 -26.16
C ARG A 540 -1.78 16.52 -24.78
N TRP A 541 -0.60 17.15 -24.69
CA TRP A 541 0.01 17.49 -23.41
C TRP A 541 -0.87 18.46 -22.61
N SER A 542 -1.37 19.52 -23.21
CA SER A 542 -2.20 20.52 -22.51
C SER A 542 -3.49 19.90 -21.96
N TRP A 543 -4.13 18.98 -22.74
CA TRP A 543 -5.31 18.26 -22.27
C TRP A 543 -4.96 17.33 -21.10
N TYR A 544 -3.92 16.51 -21.23
CA TYR A 544 -3.45 15.62 -20.18
C TYR A 544 -3.14 16.37 -18.89
N TYR A 545 -2.32 17.42 -19.00
CA TYR A 545 -1.84 18.19 -17.87
C TYR A 545 -2.99 18.93 -17.15
N SER A 546 -3.83 19.64 -17.89
CA SER A 546 -4.98 20.34 -17.32
C SER A 546 -5.97 19.38 -16.66
N ARG A 547 -6.34 18.28 -17.34
CA ARG A 547 -7.29 17.31 -16.78
C ARG A 547 -6.81 16.71 -15.46
N ARG A 548 -5.53 16.41 -15.34
CA ARG A 548 -4.96 15.87 -14.09
C ARG A 548 -4.99 16.89 -12.97
N LEU A 549 -4.48 18.10 -13.20
CA LEU A 549 -4.42 19.14 -12.16
C LEU A 549 -5.81 19.68 -11.79
N GLU A 550 -6.65 20.00 -12.77
CA GLU A 550 -8.00 20.52 -12.56
C GLU A 550 -8.90 19.53 -11.83
N SER A 551 -8.74 18.23 -12.12
CA SER A 551 -9.46 17.16 -11.42
C SER A 551 -9.10 17.12 -9.92
N ILE A 552 -7.83 17.21 -9.57
CA ILE A 552 -7.36 17.25 -8.18
C ILE A 552 -7.92 18.49 -7.48
N VAL A 553 -7.77 19.66 -8.10
CA VAL A 553 -8.21 20.94 -7.55
C VAL A 553 -9.70 20.94 -7.26
N ASP A 554 -10.53 20.55 -8.21
CA ASP A 554 -11.98 20.56 -8.01
C ASP A 554 -12.49 19.41 -7.14
N ARG A 555 -11.87 18.23 -7.19
CA ARG A 555 -12.26 17.06 -6.39
C ARG A 555 -11.84 17.19 -4.93
N ASP A 556 -10.56 17.46 -4.70
CA ASP A 556 -9.97 17.41 -3.35
C ASP A 556 -9.97 18.78 -2.65
N LYS A 557 -10.38 19.83 -3.37
CA LYS A 557 -10.47 21.20 -2.85
C LYS A 557 -9.14 21.74 -2.33
N LEU A 558 -8.06 21.40 -3.03
CA LEU A 558 -6.69 21.81 -2.75
C LEU A 558 -6.20 22.82 -3.77
N VAL A 559 -5.33 23.71 -3.37
CA VAL A 559 -4.58 24.58 -4.28
C VAL A 559 -3.39 23.79 -4.81
N VAL A 560 -3.28 23.65 -6.11
CA VAL A 560 -2.12 22.99 -6.74
C VAL A 560 -1.15 24.06 -7.24
N VAL A 561 0.10 23.95 -6.81
CA VAL A 561 1.22 24.77 -7.26
C VAL A 561 2.15 23.86 -8.06
N SER A 562 2.10 23.94 -9.36
CA SER A 562 2.88 23.10 -10.27
C SER A 562 3.97 23.92 -10.97
N ALA A 563 5.20 23.43 -10.94
CA ALA A 563 6.32 24.01 -11.66
C ALA A 563 6.89 22.96 -12.61
N ASP A 564 6.91 23.25 -13.93
CA ASP A 564 7.37 22.32 -14.96
C ASP A 564 8.65 22.83 -15.63
N LEU A 565 9.51 21.92 -16.05
CA LEU A 565 10.63 22.24 -16.94
C LEU A 565 10.10 22.84 -18.24
N CYS A 566 10.89 23.73 -18.83
CA CYS A 566 10.51 24.48 -20.02
C CYS A 566 11.67 24.55 -21.00
N GLY A 567 11.39 24.49 -22.28
CA GLY A 567 12.39 24.62 -23.33
C GLY A 567 13.27 23.37 -23.51
N THR A 568 14.21 23.48 -24.43
CA THR A 568 15.17 22.38 -24.67
C THR A 568 16.35 22.48 -23.70
N GLN A 569 16.66 21.40 -23.04
CA GLN A 569 17.84 21.28 -22.19
C GLN A 569 19.06 20.94 -23.06
N TYR A 570 20.12 21.68 -22.90
CA TYR A 570 21.41 21.45 -23.56
C TYR A 570 22.49 21.18 -22.52
N ASP A 571 23.42 20.29 -22.85
CA ASP A 571 24.65 20.14 -22.08
C ASP A 571 25.63 21.29 -22.35
N ASN A 572 26.79 21.29 -21.64
CA ASN A 572 27.81 22.32 -21.82
C ASN A 572 28.50 22.32 -23.21
N ASP A 573 28.36 21.19 -23.95
CA ASP A 573 28.90 21.03 -25.28
C ASP A 573 27.87 21.44 -26.38
N GLY A 574 26.63 21.83 -25.95
CA GLY A 574 25.55 22.26 -26.80
C GLY A 574 24.73 21.14 -27.42
N ASN A 575 24.84 19.90 -26.89
CA ASN A 575 24.00 18.79 -27.32
C ASN A 575 22.63 18.87 -26.66
N ALA A 576 21.58 18.71 -27.44
CA ALA A 576 20.19 18.69 -26.93
C ALA A 576 19.87 17.34 -26.27
N HIS A 577 19.25 17.39 -25.08
CA HIS A 577 18.76 16.20 -24.35
C HIS A 577 17.24 16.04 -24.46
N SER A 578 16.48 16.93 -23.87
CA SER A 578 15.02 16.84 -23.82
C SER A 578 14.38 18.20 -23.94
N THR A 579 13.20 18.27 -24.57
CA THR A 579 12.40 19.48 -24.65
C THR A 579 11.15 19.34 -23.79
N PHE A 580 10.91 20.32 -22.95
CA PHE A 580 9.79 20.37 -22.03
C PHE A 580 8.82 21.49 -22.35
N PRO A 581 7.51 21.28 -22.10
CA PRO A 581 6.46 22.20 -22.51
C PRO A 581 6.30 23.46 -21.65
N GLY A 582 6.88 23.51 -20.45
CA GLY A 582 6.53 24.51 -19.45
C GLY A 582 5.15 24.25 -18.84
N GLY A 583 4.34 25.27 -18.66
CA GLY A 583 3.00 25.15 -18.12
C GLY A 583 2.92 25.26 -16.59
N SER A 584 3.93 25.86 -15.98
CA SER A 584 3.93 26.15 -14.54
C SER A 584 2.74 27.04 -14.16
N CYS A 585 2.00 26.64 -13.12
CA CYS A 585 0.77 27.32 -12.74
C CYS A 585 0.41 27.15 -11.26
N VAL A 586 -0.42 28.07 -10.78
CA VAL A 586 -1.10 28.00 -9.48
C VAL A 586 -2.60 27.92 -9.76
N ILE A 587 -3.23 26.82 -9.37
CA ILE A 587 -4.66 26.55 -9.64
C ILE A 587 -5.39 26.39 -8.32
N ALA A 588 -6.54 27.07 -8.19
CA ALA A 588 -7.35 27.05 -6.99
C ALA A 588 -8.80 26.64 -7.27
N PRO A 589 -9.48 25.93 -6.33
CA PRO A 589 -10.86 25.50 -6.51
C PRO A 589 -11.84 26.66 -6.31
N LEU A 590 -12.69 26.89 -7.29
CA LEU A 590 -13.77 27.87 -7.21
C LEU A 590 -14.99 27.28 -6.46
N ARG A 591 -15.69 28.11 -5.72
CA ARG A 591 -16.97 27.77 -5.10
C ARG A 591 -18.08 27.64 -6.13
N SER A 592 -18.09 28.57 -7.09
CA SER A 592 -19.05 28.59 -8.20
C SER A 592 -18.27 28.63 -9.52
N ALA A 593 -18.85 28.07 -10.56
CA ALA A 593 -18.21 28.05 -11.88
C ALA A 593 -17.96 29.46 -12.41
N LYS A 594 -16.82 29.62 -13.09
CA LYS A 594 -16.43 30.84 -13.80
C LYS A 594 -15.90 30.45 -15.17
N ASN A 595 -16.43 31.07 -16.23
CA ASN A 595 -16.05 30.74 -17.61
C ASN A 595 -16.15 29.22 -17.89
N SER A 596 -17.23 28.60 -17.42
CA SER A 596 -17.51 27.18 -17.59
C SER A 596 -16.54 26.24 -16.87
N SER A 597 -15.83 26.71 -15.84
CA SER A 597 -14.86 25.92 -15.09
C SER A 597 -15.00 26.14 -13.59
N TYR A 598 -14.73 25.13 -12.77
CA TYR A 598 -14.69 25.21 -11.32
C TYR A 598 -13.29 25.44 -10.75
N VAL A 599 -12.33 25.79 -11.62
CA VAL A 599 -10.97 26.14 -11.20
C VAL A 599 -10.56 27.53 -11.67
N ASP A 600 -9.66 28.16 -10.93
CA ASP A 600 -9.08 29.48 -11.22
C ASP A 600 -7.57 29.36 -11.33
N TYR A 601 -7.03 29.75 -12.48
CA TYR A 601 -5.58 29.89 -12.66
C TYR A 601 -5.15 31.22 -12.06
N VAL A 602 -4.67 31.17 -10.80
CA VAL A 602 -4.21 32.33 -10.04
C VAL A 602 -2.91 32.91 -10.62
N ALA A 603 -2.06 32.01 -11.13
CA ALA A 603 -0.83 32.36 -11.85
C ALA A 603 -0.50 31.32 -12.93
N GLY A 604 0.18 31.72 -13.97
CA GLY A 604 0.66 30.83 -15.03
C GLY A 604 -0.45 30.22 -15.87
N SER A 605 -0.15 29.12 -16.55
CA SER A 605 -1.04 28.45 -17.49
C SER A 605 -0.62 27.00 -17.71
N SER A 606 -1.56 26.08 -17.88
CA SER A 606 -1.34 24.68 -18.28
C SER A 606 -1.17 24.48 -19.79
N LYS A 607 -0.82 25.52 -20.54
CA LYS A 607 -0.64 25.42 -21.99
C LYS A 607 0.75 24.96 -22.37
N TYR A 608 0.84 24.18 -23.44
CA TYR A 608 2.09 23.77 -24.07
C TYR A 608 2.74 25.00 -24.72
N ASP A 609 3.83 25.47 -24.14
CA ASP A 609 4.59 26.59 -24.65
C ASP A 609 6.07 26.52 -24.22
N PRO A 610 6.92 25.73 -24.92
CA PRO A 610 8.32 25.54 -24.57
C PRO A 610 9.18 26.82 -24.69
N GLU A 611 8.67 27.86 -25.34
CA GLU A 611 9.38 29.15 -25.46
C GLU A 611 9.10 30.07 -24.26
N ASN A 612 8.11 29.76 -23.44
CA ASN A 612 7.69 30.58 -22.31
C ASN A 612 8.53 30.34 -21.05
N VAL A 613 9.85 30.45 -21.18
CA VAL A 613 10.78 30.35 -20.03
C VAL A 613 10.61 31.60 -19.15
N GLY A 614 10.41 31.43 -17.86
CA GLY A 614 10.21 32.54 -16.95
C GLY A 614 9.45 32.16 -15.66
N MET A 615 8.96 33.16 -14.96
CA MET A 615 8.29 33.00 -13.68
C MET A 615 6.90 33.65 -13.72
N SER A 616 5.90 32.94 -13.20
CA SER A 616 4.57 33.47 -12.95
C SER A 616 4.37 33.65 -11.45
N ILE A 617 3.75 34.79 -11.06
CA ILE A 617 3.48 35.09 -9.65
C ILE A 617 1.99 35.41 -9.49
N GLY A 618 1.38 34.85 -8.45
CA GLY A 618 -0.01 35.11 -8.09
C GLY A 618 -0.21 35.17 -6.58
N ARG A 619 -1.13 36.03 -6.15
CA ARG A 619 -1.58 36.10 -4.76
C ARG A 619 -2.94 35.44 -4.64
N ILE A 620 -3.10 34.55 -3.67
CA ILE A 620 -4.35 33.85 -3.41
C ILE A 620 -4.85 34.18 -2.00
N ASN A 621 -6.08 34.68 -1.87
CA ASN A 621 -6.72 34.79 -0.57
C ASN A 621 -7.50 33.51 -0.26
N THR A 622 -6.91 32.62 0.54
CA THR A 622 -7.50 31.32 0.89
C THR A 622 -8.74 31.42 1.81
N ALA A 623 -8.98 32.57 2.43
CA ALA A 623 -10.17 32.87 3.22
C ALA A 623 -11.31 33.50 2.39
N SER A 624 -11.06 33.82 1.13
CA SER A 624 -12.05 34.40 0.24
C SER A 624 -13.19 33.44 -0.04
N LYS A 625 -14.43 33.96 0.00
CA LYS A 625 -15.63 33.21 -0.41
C LYS A 625 -15.64 32.79 -1.91
N LYS A 626 -14.75 33.35 -2.71
CA LYS A 626 -14.52 32.96 -4.11
C LYS A 626 -14.08 31.50 -4.22
N TYR A 627 -13.27 31.04 -3.27
CA TYR A 627 -12.66 29.71 -3.28
C TYR A 627 -13.38 28.75 -2.33
N SER A 628 -13.26 27.44 -2.63
CA SER A 628 -13.74 26.35 -1.79
C SER A 628 -12.58 25.47 -1.29
N ILE A 629 -11.52 26.14 -0.79
CA ILE A 629 -10.31 25.47 -0.32
C ILE A 629 -10.59 24.74 1.01
N GLY A 630 -10.18 23.50 1.09
CA GLY A 630 -10.30 22.64 2.26
C GLY A 630 -11.01 21.32 1.90
N PHE A 631 -10.31 20.23 2.17
CA PHE A 631 -10.80 18.89 1.88
C PHE A 631 -12.16 18.63 2.51
N SER A 632 -13.11 18.20 1.69
CA SER A 632 -14.47 17.92 2.12
C SER A 632 -15.10 16.89 1.17
N ILE A 633 -15.09 15.64 1.58
CA ILE A 633 -15.74 14.53 0.89
C ILE A 633 -16.84 13.99 1.78
N ALA A 634 -18.06 13.98 1.26
CA ALA A 634 -19.19 13.42 1.99
C ALA A 634 -18.95 11.94 2.31
N GLY A 635 -19.13 11.57 3.57
CA GLY A 635 -18.98 10.16 3.98
C GLY A 635 -17.55 9.63 3.89
N PHE A 636 -16.51 10.47 3.81
CA PHE A 636 -15.11 10.01 3.73
C PHE A 636 -14.81 9.07 4.90
N ASN A 637 -14.46 7.82 4.57
CA ASN A 637 -14.23 6.76 5.56
C ASN A 637 -12.90 6.04 5.32
N PRO A 638 -11.81 6.52 5.93
CA PRO A 638 -10.48 5.94 5.76
C PRO A 638 -10.38 4.46 6.11
N SER A 639 -11.20 3.97 7.06
CA SER A 639 -11.19 2.56 7.47
C SER A 639 -11.63 1.63 6.32
N ILE A 640 -12.60 2.06 5.52
CA ILE A 640 -13.04 1.30 4.34
C ILE A 640 -11.91 1.23 3.31
N TYR A 641 -11.27 2.37 3.03
CA TYR A 641 -10.18 2.41 2.04
C TYR A 641 -8.96 1.63 2.52
N SER A 642 -8.61 1.70 3.80
CA SER A 642 -7.57 0.84 4.38
C SER A 642 -7.87 -0.64 4.14
N THR A 643 -9.13 -1.06 4.31
CA THR A 643 -9.56 -2.43 4.01
C THR A 643 -9.42 -2.77 2.52
N MET A 644 -9.87 -1.88 1.63
CA MET A 644 -9.78 -2.05 0.18
C MET A 644 -8.33 -2.19 -0.29
N TYR A 645 -7.45 -1.28 0.13
CA TYR A 645 -6.03 -1.36 -0.22
C TYR A 645 -5.33 -2.54 0.46
N GLY A 646 -5.76 -2.96 1.65
CA GLY A 646 -5.30 -4.18 2.30
C GLY A 646 -5.61 -5.43 1.48
N VAL A 647 -6.80 -5.51 0.87
CA VAL A 647 -7.16 -6.56 -0.09
C VAL A 647 -6.24 -6.51 -1.31
N LEU A 648 -6.01 -5.32 -1.89
CA LEU A 648 -5.11 -5.15 -3.03
C LEU A 648 -3.66 -5.51 -2.68
N ALA A 649 -3.19 -5.17 -1.49
CA ALA A 649 -1.88 -5.56 -0.99
C ALA A 649 -1.75 -7.08 -0.90
N GLY A 650 -2.82 -7.78 -0.49
CA GLY A 650 -2.90 -9.24 -0.45
C GLY A 650 -3.09 -9.89 -1.83
N THR A 651 -3.75 -9.22 -2.78
CA THR A 651 -4.06 -9.78 -4.11
C THR A 651 -3.08 -9.36 -5.20
N LYS A 652 -2.26 -8.34 -4.97
CA LYS A 652 -1.23 -7.92 -5.93
C LYS A 652 -0.17 -9.02 -6.02
N GLY A 653 -0.38 -9.94 -6.94
CA GLY A 653 0.50 -11.08 -7.16
C GLY A 653 -0.23 -12.38 -7.46
N VAL A 654 -1.18 -12.34 -8.41
CA VAL A 654 -1.68 -13.54 -9.09
C VAL A 654 -0.68 -14.04 -10.15
N SER A 655 0.44 -13.41 -10.38
CA SER A 655 1.62 -14.11 -10.88
C SER A 655 2.23 -14.86 -9.69
N GLU A 656 2.44 -16.13 -9.84
CA GLU A 656 2.88 -17.05 -8.77
C GLU A 656 4.19 -16.60 -8.08
N ILE A 657 4.98 -15.70 -8.70
CA ILE A 657 6.08 -14.92 -8.08
C ILE A 657 5.98 -13.46 -8.50
N THR A 658 6.04 -12.54 -7.55
CA THR A 658 6.07 -11.08 -7.79
C THR A 658 7.23 -10.42 -7.07
N ALA A 659 7.78 -9.37 -7.67
CA ALA A 659 8.71 -8.48 -7.00
C ALA A 659 7.95 -7.38 -6.23
N ILE A 660 8.43 -7.03 -5.06
CA ILE A 660 7.98 -5.85 -4.31
C ILE A 660 8.56 -4.59 -4.98
N ASP A 661 9.72 -4.70 -5.60
CA ASP A 661 10.35 -3.68 -6.44
C ASP A 661 10.33 -4.14 -7.91
N SER A 662 10.07 -3.29 -8.85
CA SER A 662 9.91 -3.48 -10.32
C SER A 662 11.00 -4.29 -11.06
N ALA A 663 11.63 -5.23 -10.39
CA ALA A 663 12.90 -5.83 -10.76
C ALA A 663 12.84 -7.33 -11.14
N ILE A 664 11.69 -7.98 -11.12
CA ILE A 664 11.54 -9.33 -11.67
C ILE A 664 11.01 -9.21 -13.11
N VAL A 665 11.76 -9.73 -14.02
CA VAL A 665 11.56 -9.52 -15.46
C VAL A 665 10.90 -10.72 -16.15
N SER A 666 11.27 -11.91 -15.75
CA SER A 666 10.65 -13.12 -16.29
C SER A 666 10.57 -14.22 -15.25
N VAL A 667 9.49 -14.98 -15.31
CA VAL A 667 9.30 -16.19 -14.53
C VAL A 667 8.90 -17.29 -15.51
N SER A 668 9.78 -18.29 -15.67
CA SER A 668 9.48 -19.49 -16.45
C SER A 668 9.44 -20.72 -15.53
N THR A 669 8.75 -21.77 -15.95
CA THR A 669 8.65 -23.00 -15.16
C THR A 669 9.67 -24.03 -15.61
N GLU A 670 10.41 -24.64 -14.66
CA GLU A 670 11.29 -25.77 -14.88
C GLU A 670 10.75 -27.05 -14.20
N ILE A 671 11.10 -28.20 -14.76
CA ILE A 671 10.76 -29.49 -14.17
C ILE A 671 11.89 -29.93 -13.23
N VAL A 672 11.60 -30.06 -11.94
CA VAL A 672 12.53 -30.60 -10.92
C VAL A 672 12.00 -31.91 -10.37
N ASP A 673 12.91 -32.86 -10.11
CA ASP A 673 12.55 -34.14 -9.51
C ASP A 673 12.05 -33.98 -8.06
N ALA A 674 10.74 -34.05 -7.87
CA ALA A 674 10.09 -33.96 -6.57
C ALA A 674 10.58 -35.00 -5.55
N SER A 675 11.17 -36.12 -6.00
CA SER A 675 11.64 -37.20 -5.11
C SER A 675 12.78 -36.76 -4.17
N THR A 676 13.48 -35.70 -4.52
CA THR A 676 14.55 -35.10 -3.70
C THR A 676 13.98 -34.32 -2.52
N LEU A 677 12.82 -33.71 -2.66
CA LEU A 677 12.11 -32.97 -1.60
C LEU A 677 11.45 -33.94 -0.60
N GLU A 678 10.82 -35.01 -1.08
CA GLU A 678 10.16 -35.99 -0.24
C GLU A 678 11.12 -36.67 0.74
N LYS A 679 12.37 -36.93 0.35
CA LYS A 679 13.41 -37.49 1.20
C LYS A 679 13.82 -36.55 2.35
N SER A 680 13.58 -35.24 2.19
CA SER A 680 13.86 -34.20 3.19
C SER A 680 12.64 -33.90 4.09
N GLY A 681 11.49 -34.53 3.84
CA GLY A 681 10.25 -34.32 4.60
C GLY A 681 9.39 -33.19 4.09
N TYR A 682 9.68 -32.60 2.93
CA TYR A 682 8.90 -31.54 2.30
C TYR A 682 8.05 -32.08 1.16
N SER A 683 6.89 -31.50 0.97
CA SER A 683 6.00 -31.73 -0.17
C SER A 683 6.03 -30.53 -1.08
N LEU A 684 6.33 -30.73 -2.37
CA LEU A 684 6.31 -29.65 -3.35
C LEU A 684 4.89 -29.14 -3.53
N GLU A 685 4.68 -27.83 -3.35
CA GLU A 685 3.36 -27.17 -3.40
C GLU A 685 3.23 -26.21 -4.57
N SER A 686 4.32 -25.91 -5.25
CA SER A 686 4.31 -25.06 -6.43
C SER A 686 5.02 -25.69 -7.61
N LYS A 687 4.85 -25.06 -8.76
CA LYS A 687 5.77 -25.26 -9.88
C LYS A 687 7.17 -24.79 -9.47
N VAL A 688 8.17 -25.19 -10.24
CA VAL A 688 9.52 -24.68 -10.11
C VAL A 688 9.68 -23.48 -11.02
N TYR A 689 10.12 -22.37 -10.48
CA TYR A 689 10.20 -21.09 -11.16
C TYR A 689 11.65 -20.75 -11.46
N ASN A 690 11.96 -20.43 -12.70
CA ASN A 690 13.22 -19.75 -13.04
C ASN A 690 12.96 -18.23 -13.01
N VAL A 691 13.63 -17.54 -12.10
CA VAL A 691 13.46 -16.12 -11.85
C VAL A 691 14.66 -15.38 -12.41
N GLU A 692 14.44 -14.46 -13.32
CA GLU A 692 15.44 -13.52 -13.78
C GLU A 692 15.18 -12.16 -13.14
N THR A 693 16.17 -11.63 -12.44
CA THR A 693 16.09 -10.33 -11.79
C THR A 693 16.84 -9.28 -12.61
N GLY A 694 16.14 -8.22 -12.95
CA GLY A 694 16.72 -7.16 -13.74
C GLY A 694 15.77 -6.00 -13.96
N LEU A 695 16.24 -4.96 -14.60
CA LEU A 695 15.45 -3.83 -15.03
C LEU A 695 15.23 -3.94 -16.53
N THR A 696 13.98 -3.75 -16.98
CA THR A 696 13.60 -3.66 -18.39
C THR A 696 13.26 -2.25 -18.79
N THR A 697 13.38 -1.94 -20.07
CA THR A 697 12.88 -0.70 -20.63
C THR A 697 11.36 -0.80 -20.83
N PRO A 698 10.53 0.07 -20.21
CA PRO A 698 9.06 -0.02 -20.27
C PRO A 698 8.45 0.09 -21.68
N PHE A 699 9.25 0.44 -22.71
CA PHE A 699 8.77 0.75 -24.04
C PHE A 699 9.36 -0.09 -25.19
N TYR A 700 10.34 -0.96 -24.93
CA TYR A 700 11.09 -1.67 -25.99
C TYR A 700 11.34 -3.16 -25.72
N GLY A 701 10.37 -3.85 -25.14
CA GLY A 701 10.44 -5.31 -25.01
C GLY A 701 11.26 -5.80 -23.81
N ASP A 702 11.16 -7.10 -23.56
CA ASP A 702 11.59 -7.78 -22.32
C ASP A 702 13.12 -7.99 -22.17
N SER A 703 13.95 -7.14 -22.74
CA SER A 703 15.41 -7.27 -22.61
C SER A 703 15.91 -6.71 -21.29
N ILE A 704 16.51 -7.55 -20.47
CA ILE A 704 17.20 -7.11 -19.26
C ILE A 704 18.45 -6.31 -19.63
N TYR A 705 18.50 -5.03 -19.30
CA TYR A 705 19.70 -4.22 -19.49
C TYR A 705 20.58 -4.18 -18.24
N LYS A 706 20.05 -4.50 -17.06
CA LYS A 706 20.83 -4.62 -15.81
C LYS A 706 20.28 -5.78 -14.97
N LYS A 707 21.14 -6.77 -14.66
CA LYS A 707 20.85 -7.75 -13.61
C LYS A 707 20.89 -7.07 -12.25
N LEU A 708 19.89 -7.35 -11.42
CA LEU A 708 19.86 -6.86 -10.03
C LEU A 708 20.16 -8.01 -9.08
N SER A 709 20.92 -7.70 -8.04
CA SER A 709 21.09 -8.55 -6.86
C SER A 709 20.21 -8.00 -5.72
N ASN A 710 19.79 -8.89 -4.82
CA ASN A 710 19.01 -8.54 -3.63
C ASN A 710 17.62 -7.95 -3.90
N VAL A 711 16.92 -8.52 -4.89
CA VAL A 711 15.52 -8.20 -5.18
C VAL A 711 14.61 -8.96 -4.22
N THR A 712 13.69 -8.29 -3.57
CA THR A 712 12.66 -8.96 -2.77
C THR A 712 11.57 -9.51 -3.67
N ALA A 713 11.46 -10.83 -3.73
CA ALA A 713 10.42 -11.56 -4.43
C ALA A 713 9.40 -12.11 -3.42
N SER A 714 8.16 -12.26 -3.84
CA SER A 714 7.14 -12.95 -3.05
C SER A 714 6.40 -13.97 -3.90
N VAL A 715 6.03 -15.08 -3.27
CA VAL A 715 5.27 -16.17 -3.88
C VAL A 715 4.10 -16.55 -2.97
N VAL A 716 2.99 -16.97 -3.55
CA VAL A 716 1.84 -17.46 -2.80
C VAL A 716 2.21 -18.73 -2.05
N GLY A 717 1.87 -18.82 -0.77
CA GLY A 717 2.08 -19.96 0.10
C GLY A 717 1.41 -19.77 1.45
N ASP A 718 1.41 -20.79 2.28
CA ASP A 718 0.86 -20.68 3.62
C ASP A 718 1.96 -20.58 4.70
N SER A 719 1.57 -20.42 5.97
CA SER A 719 2.51 -20.27 7.08
C SER A 719 3.37 -21.51 7.34
N THR A 720 3.13 -22.61 6.67
CA THR A 720 3.87 -23.88 6.76
C THR A 720 4.74 -24.15 5.53
N SER A 721 4.56 -23.34 4.49
CA SER A 721 5.32 -23.38 3.24
C SER A 721 6.64 -22.61 3.36
N GLU A 722 7.63 -23.01 2.58
CA GLU A 722 8.95 -22.40 2.54
C GLU A 722 9.47 -22.33 1.10
N VAL A 723 10.32 -21.35 0.82
CA VAL A 723 10.96 -21.20 -0.49
C VAL A 723 12.33 -21.88 -0.49
N TYR A 724 12.62 -22.57 -1.58
CA TYR A 724 13.91 -23.21 -1.83
C TYR A 724 14.51 -22.72 -3.15
N SER A 725 15.79 -22.40 -3.15
CA SER A 725 16.56 -22.28 -4.38
C SER A 725 16.97 -23.67 -4.88
N VAL A 726 16.96 -23.83 -6.20
CA VAL A 726 17.29 -25.10 -6.88
C VAL A 726 18.57 -24.89 -7.71
N VAL A 727 19.67 -25.56 -7.34
CA VAL A 727 20.93 -25.52 -8.06
C VAL A 727 21.42 -26.94 -8.30
N ASP A 728 21.63 -27.32 -9.54
CA ASP A 728 22.05 -28.67 -9.94
C ASP A 728 21.15 -29.79 -9.32
N GLY A 729 19.86 -29.55 -9.29
CA GLY A 729 18.87 -30.46 -8.68
C GLY A 729 18.94 -30.56 -7.15
N LYS A 730 19.75 -29.73 -6.50
CA LYS A 730 19.81 -29.61 -5.04
C LYS A 730 19.00 -28.41 -4.55
N LEU A 731 18.29 -28.66 -3.48
CA LEU A 731 17.46 -27.67 -2.83
C LEU A 731 18.19 -27.05 -1.66
N THR A 732 18.22 -25.72 -1.64
CA THR A 732 18.75 -24.95 -0.51
C THR A 732 17.64 -24.03 -0.01
N LYS A 733 17.31 -24.14 1.26
CA LYS A 733 16.31 -23.28 1.88
C LYS A 733 16.74 -21.81 1.77
N VAL A 734 15.81 -20.96 1.37
CA VAL A 734 15.98 -19.52 1.33
C VAL A 734 15.31 -18.91 2.57
N ASP A 735 15.96 -17.92 3.18
CA ASP A 735 15.35 -17.18 4.29
C ASP A 735 14.09 -16.49 3.79
N THR A 736 12.97 -16.83 4.43
CA THR A 736 11.64 -16.44 3.96
C THR A 736 10.86 -15.82 5.11
N THR A 737 10.13 -14.76 4.83
CA THR A 737 9.14 -14.18 5.75
C THR A 737 7.74 -14.45 5.22
N TYR A 738 6.84 -14.93 6.10
CA TYR A 738 5.44 -15.15 5.75
C TYR A 738 4.57 -14.01 6.27
N SER A 739 3.76 -13.43 5.40
CA SER A 739 2.70 -12.49 5.74
C SER A 739 1.58 -12.57 4.70
N ASP A 740 0.33 -12.57 5.16
CA ASP A 740 -0.88 -12.42 4.34
C ASP A 740 -0.96 -13.37 3.14
N GLY A 741 -0.65 -14.66 3.36
CA GLY A 741 -0.72 -15.68 2.31
C GLY A 741 0.47 -15.67 1.34
N LYS A 742 1.54 -14.93 1.64
CA LYS A 742 2.73 -14.82 0.81
C LYS A 742 4.01 -15.13 1.57
N LEU A 743 4.95 -15.70 0.86
CA LEU A 743 6.31 -15.97 1.27
C LEU A 743 7.23 -14.99 0.56
N SER A 744 7.86 -14.07 1.29
CA SER A 744 8.81 -13.10 0.74
C SER A 744 10.24 -13.54 0.98
N PHE A 745 11.09 -13.40 -0.03
CA PHE A 745 12.50 -13.79 0.02
C PHE A 745 13.35 -12.88 -0.87
N THR A 746 14.63 -12.81 -0.61
CA THR A 746 15.57 -12.03 -1.42
C THR A 746 16.22 -12.92 -2.47
N THR A 747 16.30 -12.42 -3.71
CA THR A 747 16.87 -13.15 -4.84
C THR A 747 17.76 -12.26 -5.71
N SER A 748 18.75 -12.89 -6.33
CA SER A 748 19.59 -12.31 -7.40
C SER A 748 19.33 -12.97 -8.76
N GLY A 749 18.17 -13.60 -8.89
CA GLY A 749 17.86 -14.52 -9.98
C GLY A 749 18.20 -15.96 -9.63
N GLY A 750 17.66 -16.90 -10.37
CA GLY A 750 17.86 -18.32 -10.20
C GLY A 750 16.56 -19.12 -10.17
N THR A 751 16.66 -20.39 -9.87
CA THR A 751 15.51 -21.29 -9.86
C THR A 751 15.01 -21.51 -8.43
N TYR A 752 13.70 -21.38 -8.23
CA TYR A 752 13.05 -21.48 -6.92
C TYR A 752 11.81 -22.37 -6.97
N CYS A 753 11.47 -22.95 -5.82
CA CYS A 753 10.18 -23.65 -5.63
C CYS A 753 9.66 -23.40 -4.22
N VAL A 754 8.35 -23.55 -4.05
CA VAL A 754 7.66 -23.54 -2.76
C VAL A 754 7.35 -24.97 -2.33
N ALA A 755 7.61 -25.27 -1.09
CA ALA A 755 7.27 -26.57 -0.50
C ALA A 755 6.69 -26.39 0.90
N SER A 756 5.69 -27.16 1.24
CA SER A 756 5.16 -27.20 2.60
C SER A 756 6.10 -27.93 3.54
N TYR A 757 6.21 -27.40 4.72
CA TYR A 757 6.95 -28.04 5.80
C TYR A 757 6.11 -29.19 6.37
N LYS A 758 6.54 -30.43 6.14
CA LYS A 758 6.07 -31.55 6.94
C LYS A 758 6.78 -31.50 8.29
N GLU A 759 6.02 -31.26 9.34
CA GLU A 759 6.55 -31.10 10.69
C GLU A 759 7.53 -32.25 11.02
N LEU A 760 8.82 -31.99 10.96
CA LEU A 760 9.81 -32.96 11.39
C LEU A 760 9.71 -33.07 12.90
N PRO A 761 9.74 -34.32 13.45
CA PRO A 761 9.58 -34.54 14.89
C PRO A 761 10.65 -33.74 15.65
N THR A 762 10.22 -33.06 16.70
CA THR A 762 11.13 -32.38 17.62
C THR A 762 12.08 -33.41 18.21
N THR A 763 13.38 -33.13 18.19
CA THR A 763 14.34 -33.94 18.93
C THR A 763 15.03 -33.10 20.00
N VAL A 764 15.19 -33.70 21.18
CA VAL A 764 15.92 -33.09 22.29
C VAL A 764 17.07 -34.03 22.68
N THR A 765 18.30 -33.61 22.44
CA THR A 765 19.50 -34.35 22.76
C THR A 765 20.30 -33.66 23.86
N VAL A 766 20.73 -34.43 24.84
CA VAL A 766 21.54 -33.94 25.95
C VAL A 766 22.60 -35.00 26.33
N ASN A 767 23.66 -34.61 27.01
CA ASN A 767 24.57 -35.56 27.63
C ASN A 767 23.84 -36.45 28.63
N LYS A 768 23.89 -37.79 28.50
CA LYS A 768 23.15 -38.75 29.32
C LYS A 768 23.47 -38.67 30.81
N SER A 769 24.66 -38.25 31.21
CA SER A 769 25.02 -38.11 32.61
C SER A 769 26.11 -37.08 32.87
N ALA A 770 26.15 -36.55 34.10
CA ALA A 770 27.17 -35.66 34.61
C ALA A 770 27.50 -35.92 36.07
N LYS A 771 28.76 -35.69 36.44
CA LYS A 771 29.21 -35.79 37.84
C LYS A 771 29.61 -34.41 38.33
N VAL A 772 29.10 -33.99 39.46
CA VAL A 772 29.35 -32.64 40.02
C VAL A 772 29.61 -32.74 41.54
N TYR A 773 30.44 -31.89 42.05
CA TYR A 773 30.60 -31.80 43.54
C TYR A 773 29.49 -30.97 44.18
N VAL A 774 29.19 -31.23 45.42
CA VAL A 774 28.30 -30.37 46.23
C VAL A 774 28.79 -28.94 46.20
N LYS A 775 27.89 -27.97 45.95
CA LYS A 775 28.12 -26.54 45.67
C LYS A 775 28.76 -26.25 44.29
N GLY A 776 28.92 -27.27 43.47
CA GLY A 776 29.38 -27.08 42.08
C GLY A 776 28.21 -26.77 41.12
N ASN A 777 28.56 -26.14 40.04
CA ASN A 777 27.61 -25.82 38.94
C ASN A 777 27.93 -26.65 37.69
N TYR A 778 26.90 -26.85 36.87
CA TYR A 778 27.00 -27.50 35.56
C TYR A 778 25.98 -26.85 34.59
N GLN A 779 26.42 -26.53 33.40
CA GLN A 779 25.51 -26.06 32.37
C GLN A 779 25.07 -27.22 31.46
N ILE A 780 23.78 -27.51 31.43
CA ILE A 780 23.24 -28.44 30.45
C ILE A 780 23.27 -27.77 29.07
N LYS A 781 23.94 -28.44 28.14
CA LYS A 781 23.87 -28.11 26.73
C LYS A 781 22.82 -29.01 26.10
N ALA A 782 21.64 -28.49 25.83
CA ALA A 782 20.60 -29.16 25.09
C ALA A 782 20.70 -28.76 23.62
N ASN A 783 20.75 -29.76 22.75
CA ASN A 783 20.59 -29.52 21.31
C ASN A 783 19.15 -29.92 20.98
N VAL A 784 18.37 -28.94 20.61
CA VAL A 784 16.97 -29.08 20.23
C VAL A 784 16.88 -28.83 18.73
N THR A 785 16.41 -29.81 17.98
CA THR A 785 16.13 -29.70 16.55
C THR A 785 14.62 -29.71 16.38
N ASN A 786 14.08 -28.86 15.54
CA ASN A 786 12.64 -28.70 15.28
C ASN A 786 11.83 -28.44 16.56
N GLY A 787 12.38 -27.64 17.49
CA GLY A 787 11.72 -27.31 18.74
C GLY A 787 10.70 -26.18 18.57
N LYS A 788 9.60 -26.25 19.35
CA LYS A 788 8.62 -25.16 19.44
C LYS A 788 8.57 -24.63 20.89
N GLY A 789 8.54 -23.33 21.02
CA GLY A 789 8.48 -22.65 22.29
C GLY A 789 9.75 -22.79 23.16
N ALA A 790 9.64 -22.45 24.43
CA ALA A 790 10.76 -22.44 25.35
C ALA A 790 11.14 -23.83 25.81
N THR A 791 12.45 -24.16 25.85
CA THR A 791 12.97 -25.36 26.46
C THR A 791 12.85 -25.27 27.99
N THR A 792 12.28 -26.29 28.63
CA THR A 792 12.06 -26.36 30.07
C THR A 792 12.96 -27.38 30.73
N TYR A 793 13.32 -27.15 32.01
CA TYR A 793 14.22 -27.99 32.79
C TYR A 793 13.57 -28.32 34.14
N LYS A 794 13.46 -29.60 34.46
CA LYS A 794 12.88 -30.06 35.72
C LYS A 794 13.77 -31.07 36.42
N SER A 795 14.13 -30.82 37.64
CA SER A 795 14.88 -31.78 38.48
C SER A 795 13.92 -32.77 39.17
N SER A 796 14.29 -34.06 39.20
CA SER A 796 13.57 -35.10 39.94
C SER A 796 13.74 -34.94 41.46
N ASP A 797 14.81 -34.31 41.93
CA ASP A 797 15.05 -33.97 43.33
C ASP A 797 15.79 -32.63 43.43
N SER A 798 15.04 -31.59 43.72
CA SER A 798 15.55 -30.23 43.84
C SER A 798 16.40 -30.00 45.09
N LYS A 799 16.35 -30.94 46.10
CA LYS A 799 17.21 -30.92 47.29
C LYS A 799 18.61 -31.44 46.98
N VAL A 800 18.74 -32.29 45.97
CA VAL A 800 20.03 -32.79 45.47
C VAL A 800 20.62 -31.89 44.39
N VAL A 801 19.78 -31.56 43.39
CA VAL A 801 20.15 -30.75 42.23
C VAL A 801 19.07 -29.73 41.93
N LYS A 802 19.37 -28.46 42.01
CA LYS A 802 18.48 -27.36 41.52
C LYS A 802 18.90 -26.98 40.13
N VAL A 803 17.92 -26.78 39.22
CA VAL A 803 18.15 -26.33 37.86
C VAL A 803 17.38 -25.02 37.60
N SER A 804 17.99 -24.08 36.85
CA SER A 804 17.34 -22.84 36.39
C SER A 804 16.55 -23.05 35.11
N SER A 805 15.74 -22.07 34.73
CA SER A 805 15.07 -22.02 33.43
C SER A 805 16.03 -21.99 32.23
N THR A 806 17.30 -21.63 32.44
CA THR A 806 18.35 -21.62 31.40
C THR A 806 19.20 -22.89 31.39
N GLY A 807 18.82 -23.93 32.18
CA GLY A 807 19.55 -25.19 32.26
C GLY A 807 20.82 -25.16 33.11
N LYS A 808 21.06 -24.09 33.90
CA LYS A 808 22.15 -24.04 34.86
C LYS A 808 21.81 -24.85 36.10
N VAL A 809 22.57 -25.93 36.34
CA VAL A 809 22.42 -26.85 37.45
C VAL A 809 23.34 -26.44 38.59
N THR A 810 22.80 -26.43 39.82
CA THR A 810 23.54 -26.25 41.08
C THR A 810 23.36 -27.48 41.95
N ALA A 811 24.46 -28.12 42.33
CA ALA A 811 24.47 -29.31 43.17
C ALA A 811 24.43 -28.94 44.68
N LEU A 812 23.40 -29.35 45.38
CA LEU A 812 23.13 -28.92 46.76
C LEU A 812 23.55 -29.97 47.80
N LYS A 813 23.27 -31.24 47.54
CA LYS A 813 23.48 -32.36 48.51
C LYS A 813 24.02 -33.59 47.77
N LYS A 814 24.86 -34.40 48.44
CA LYS A 814 25.31 -35.69 47.90
C LYS A 814 24.11 -36.60 47.62
N GLY A 815 24.09 -37.16 46.42
CA GLY A 815 23.00 -38.02 45.94
C GLY A 815 22.98 -38.13 44.39
N THR A 816 21.90 -38.65 43.89
CA THR A 816 21.62 -38.69 42.45
C THR A 816 20.30 -37.98 42.17
N ALA A 817 20.22 -37.23 41.11
CA ALA A 817 19.00 -36.66 40.61
C ALA A 817 19.03 -36.66 39.08
N THR A 818 17.87 -36.72 38.45
CA THR A 818 17.73 -36.62 37.01
C THR A 818 17.14 -35.28 36.66
N VAL A 819 17.73 -34.56 35.68
CA VAL A 819 17.12 -33.38 35.12
C VAL A 819 16.51 -33.75 33.77
N THR A 820 15.19 -33.58 33.68
CA THR A 820 14.46 -33.70 32.42
C THR A 820 14.49 -32.37 31.65
N VAL A 821 14.85 -32.45 30.42
CA VAL A 821 14.84 -31.32 29.46
C VAL A 821 13.75 -31.57 28.45
N THR A 822 12.79 -30.67 28.35
CA THR A 822 11.60 -30.83 27.51
C THR A 822 11.45 -29.65 26.57
N ASN A 823 11.17 -29.93 25.32
CA ASN A 823 10.73 -28.95 24.34
C ASN A 823 9.66 -29.59 23.45
N ASN A 824 8.59 -28.88 23.16
CA ASN A 824 7.48 -29.34 22.33
C ASN A 824 6.99 -30.78 22.70
N GLY A 825 6.83 -31.05 23.98
CA GLY A 825 6.40 -32.39 24.48
C GLY A 825 7.47 -33.49 24.45
N VAL A 826 8.58 -33.31 23.75
CA VAL A 826 9.68 -34.27 23.65
C VAL A 826 10.67 -34.01 24.76
N SER A 827 11.06 -35.07 25.44
CA SER A 827 11.92 -34.97 26.61
C SER A 827 13.18 -35.84 26.48
N SER A 828 14.29 -35.32 27.02
CA SER A 828 15.51 -36.07 27.25
C SER A 828 16.04 -35.84 28.67
N THR A 829 16.85 -36.74 29.17
CA THR A 829 17.25 -36.70 30.58
C THR A 829 18.75 -36.72 30.79
N VAL A 830 19.21 -35.95 31.79
CA VAL A 830 20.61 -35.97 32.28
C VAL A 830 20.66 -36.49 33.71
N LYS A 831 21.33 -37.62 33.92
CA LYS A 831 21.54 -38.16 35.30
C LYS A 831 22.72 -37.47 35.97
N PHE A 832 22.47 -36.73 37.00
CA PHE A 832 23.50 -36.11 37.87
C PHE A 832 23.90 -36.97 39.00
N THR A 833 25.21 -37.19 39.23
CA THR A 833 25.77 -37.80 40.42
C THR A 833 26.52 -36.72 41.22
N VAL A 834 25.94 -36.34 42.35
CA VAL A 834 26.53 -35.31 43.21
C VAL A 834 27.41 -35.98 44.26
N SER A 835 28.68 -35.71 44.24
CA SER A 835 29.66 -36.27 45.14
C SER A 835 30.12 -35.24 46.16
N LYS A 836 30.43 -35.70 47.37
CA LYS A 836 31.12 -34.94 48.41
C LYS A 836 32.42 -35.69 48.72
N PRO A 837 33.56 -35.24 48.24
CA PRO A 837 34.79 -36.01 48.49
C PRO A 837 35.18 -35.94 49.96
N THR A 838 35.62 -37.10 50.49
CA THR A 838 36.08 -37.23 51.86
C THR A 838 37.34 -38.07 51.90
N LEU A 839 38.18 -37.80 52.88
CA LEU A 839 39.36 -38.61 53.18
C LEU A 839 39.01 -39.73 54.17
N ASN A 840 39.66 -40.90 54.05
CA ASN A 840 39.49 -42.01 54.97
C ASN A 840 40.05 -41.65 56.35
N LYS A 841 40.96 -40.69 56.47
CA LYS A 841 41.44 -40.12 57.72
C LYS A 841 41.79 -38.64 57.56
N ASN A 842 41.33 -37.80 58.50
CA ASN A 842 41.74 -36.41 58.60
C ASN A 842 42.94 -36.16 59.45
N ILE A 843 43.28 -37.07 60.31
CA ILE A 843 44.46 -37.11 61.13
C ILE A 843 45.05 -38.51 61.14
N VAL A 844 46.36 -38.62 60.90
CA VAL A 844 47.11 -39.88 60.90
C VAL A 844 48.32 -39.67 61.80
N ARG A 845 48.56 -40.64 62.69
CA ARG A 845 49.71 -40.73 63.63
C ARG A 845 50.55 -41.90 63.18
N LEU A 846 51.84 -41.70 62.89
CA LEU A 846 52.77 -42.72 62.42
C LEU A 846 54.07 -42.63 63.18
N LYS A 847 54.75 -43.79 63.45
CA LYS A 847 56.14 -43.84 63.82
C LYS A 847 57.01 -43.59 62.58
N ALA A 848 58.14 -42.96 62.64
CA ALA A 848 59.10 -42.80 61.60
C ALA A 848 59.32 -44.10 60.80
N LYS A 849 59.58 -43.99 59.49
CA LYS A 849 59.68 -45.07 58.47
C LYS A 849 58.37 -45.92 58.25
N LYS A 850 57.27 -45.66 58.93
CA LYS A 850 55.97 -46.30 58.66
C LYS A 850 55.18 -45.53 57.63
N SER A 851 54.29 -46.24 56.95
CA SER A 851 53.45 -45.67 55.90
C SER A 851 51.98 -45.83 56.12
N PHE A 852 51.14 -45.01 55.49
CA PHE A 852 49.68 -45.05 55.48
C PHE A 852 49.17 -44.65 54.16
N THR A 853 48.15 -45.30 53.55
CA THR A 853 47.53 -44.88 52.33
C THR A 853 46.34 -44.03 52.63
N LEU A 854 46.43 -42.74 52.25
CA LEU A 854 45.36 -41.79 52.30
C LEU A 854 44.46 -42.03 51.10
N LYS A 855 43.25 -42.49 51.30
CA LYS A 855 42.26 -42.77 50.26
C LYS A 855 41.24 -41.64 50.22
N ILE A 856 40.84 -41.24 49.03
CA ILE A 856 39.74 -40.30 48.83
C ILE A 856 38.52 -41.06 48.28
N THR A 857 37.37 -40.87 48.91
CA THR A 857 36.05 -41.41 48.45
C THR A 857 35.25 -40.29 47.81
N GLY A 858 34.50 -40.58 46.76
CA GLY A 858 33.64 -39.57 46.06
C GLY A 858 34.41 -38.59 45.23
N LYS A 859 35.67 -38.89 44.83
CA LYS A 859 36.43 -38.04 43.89
C LYS A 859 35.80 -38.06 42.50
N ILE A 860 35.87 -36.90 41.76
CA ILE A 860 35.62 -36.77 40.36
C ILE A 860 36.95 -36.44 39.68
N GLY A 861 37.35 -37.24 38.70
CA GLY A 861 38.61 -37.08 38.00
C GLY A 861 39.83 -37.51 38.86
N VAL A 862 41.01 -37.06 38.53
CA VAL A 862 42.30 -37.39 39.19
C VAL A 862 42.47 -36.56 40.45
N ALA A 863 42.90 -37.21 41.55
CA ALA A 863 43.28 -36.49 42.76
C ALA A 863 44.80 -36.23 42.78
N LYS A 864 45.19 -35.01 43.10
CA LYS A 864 46.57 -34.59 43.24
C LYS A 864 46.91 -34.43 44.72
N PHE A 865 47.96 -35.11 45.18
CA PHE A 865 48.42 -35.09 46.57
C PHE A 865 49.65 -34.25 46.73
N LYS A 866 49.74 -33.39 47.70
CA LYS A 866 50.92 -32.59 48.05
C LYS A 866 51.19 -32.56 49.57
N SER A 867 52.38 -32.74 49.92
CA SER A 867 52.80 -32.60 51.35
C SER A 867 53.29 -31.18 51.61
N SER A 868 52.87 -30.59 52.75
CA SER A 868 53.39 -29.30 53.23
C SER A 868 54.83 -29.33 53.67
N ASN A 869 55.31 -30.54 54.07
CA ASN A 869 56.74 -30.71 54.43
C ASN A 869 57.19 -32.15 54.14
N THR A 870 57.88 -32.35 53.06
CA THR A 870 58.33 -33.65 52.54
C THR A 870 59.49 -34.23 53.34
N LYS A 871 60.15 -33.43 54.19
CA LYS A 871 61.20 -33.90 55.14
C LYS A 871 60.56 -34.61 56.36
N ILE A 872 59.28 -34.26 56.72
CA ILE A 872 58.54 -34.88 57.80
C ILE A 872 57.73 -36.06 57.28
N ALA A 873 56.93 -35.82 56.22
CA ALA A 873 56.17 -36.85 55.58
C ALA A 873 56.04 -36.60 54.08
N SER A 874 56.35 -37.59 53.25
CA SER A 874 56.11 -37.50 51.81
C SER A 874 54.84 -38.24 51.44
N VAL A 875 54.21 -37.88 50.27
CA VAL A 875 53.05 -38.53 49.72
C VAL A 875 53.26 -38.83 48.25
N SER A 876 52.90 -40.00 47.79
CA SER A 876 52.96 -40.39 46.40
C SER A 876 51.68 -39.96 45.67
N ALA A 877 51.70 -40.01 44.33
CA ALA A 877 50.51 -39.74 43.47
C ALA A 877 49.30 -40.64 43.79
N ASN A 878 49.55 -41.85 44.36
CA ASN A 878 48.53 -42.80 44.77
C ASN A 878 48.11 -42.66 46.25
N GLY A 879 48.56 -41.59 46.92
CA GLY A 879 48.16 -41.27 48.32
C GLY A 879 48.90 -42.05 49.38
N LYS A 880 50.01 -42.79 49.02
CA LYS A 880 50.85 -43.48 50.05
C LYS A 880 51.69 -42.40 50.74
N VAL A 881 51.38 -42.16 51.97
CA VAL A 881 52.07 -41.28 52.91
C VAL A 881 53.17 -42.04 53.61
N ILE A 882 54.40 -41.57 53.61
CA ILE A 882 55.54 -42.18 54.28
C ILE A 882 56.04 -41.14 55.29
N ALA A 883 56.06 -41.60 56.60
CA ALA A 883 56.58 -40.80 57.71
C ALA A 883 58.12 -40.87 57.70
N LYS A 884 58.80 -39.74 57.74
CA LYS A 884 60.26 -39.65 57.61
C LYS A 884 60.95 -39.20 58.92
N LYS A 885 60.56 -38.03 59.48
CA LYS A 885 61.17 -37.42 60.66
C LYS A 885 60.02 -36.97 61.63
N LYS A 886 60.35 -36.97 62.91
CA LYS A 886 59.38 -36.49 63.98
C LYS A 886 58.90 -35.06 63.65
N GLY A 887 57.61 -34.80 63.78
CA GLY A 887 56.97 -33.52 63.47
C GLY A 887 55.59 -33.65 62.90
N ILE A 888 55.06 -32.55 62.40
CA ILE A 888 53.71 -32.47 61.80
C ILE A 888 53.83 -32.00 60.32
N SER A 889 53.16 -32.68 59.40
CA SER A 889 53.01 -32.31 58.02
C SER A 889 51.52 -32.42 57.63
N PHE A 890 51.05 -31.57 56.74
CA PHE A 890 49.69 -31.65 56.19
C PHE A 890 49.79 -32.18 54.75
N ILE A 891 48.99 -33.20 54.47
CA ILE A 891 48.78 -33.69 53.11
C ILE A 891 47.56 -33.01 52.59
N THR A 892 47.75 -32.19 51.57
CA THR A 892 46.66 -31.56 50.82
C THR A 892 46.29 -32.46 49.64
N VAL A 893 45.01 -32.72 49.47
CA VAL A 893 44.51 -33.52 48.35
C VAL A 893 43.58 -32.63 47.56
N ASN A 894 43.93 -32.32 46.33
CA ASN A 894 43.09 -31.54 45.39
C ASN A 894 42.46 -32.51 44.41
N THR A 895 41.12 -32.42 44.27
CA THR A 895 40.36 -33.17 43.28
C THR A 895 39.37 -32.22 42.61
N ASN A 896 39.69 -31.86 41.37
CA ASN A 896 38.87 -30.95 40.57
C ASN A 896 38.43 -29.69 41.36
N GLY A 897 39.41 -28.99 41.95
CA GLY A 897 39.18 -27.73 42.69
C GLY A 897 38.80 -27.90 44.17
N ILE A 898 38.34 -29.06 44.61
CA ILE A 898 38.09 -29.32 46.04
C ILE A 898 39.37 -29.73 46.75
N VAL A 899 39.71 -29.00 47.78
CA VAL A 899 40.93 -29.23 48.60
C VAL A 899 40.55 -29.83 49.93
N LEU A 900 41.07 -31.04 50.18
CA LEU A 900 40.95 -31.73 51.45
C LEU A 900 42.32 -31.76 52.15
N LYS A 901 42.38 -31.72 53.44
CA LYS A 901 43.61 -31.75 54.27
C LYS A 901 43.60 -32.90 55.28
N CYS A 902 44.73 -33.60 55.32
CA CYS A 902 45.00 -34.62 56.35
C CYS A 902 46.21 -34.20 57.19
N LYS A 903 46.08 -34.08 58.47
CA LYS A 903 47.17 -33.83 59.41
C LYS A 903 47.94 -35.11 59.65
N VAL A 904 49.22 -35.18 59.36
CA VAL A 904 50.15 -36.28 59.62
C VAL A 904 51.04 -35.89 60.78
N VAL A 905 50.96 -36.66 61.86
CA VAL A 905 51.79 -36.48 63.07
C VAL A 905 52.79 -37.63 63.09
N VAL A 906 54.05 -37.36 62.98
CA VAL A 906 55.12 -38.34 63.07
C VAL A 906 55.71 -38.25 64.45
N LYS A 907 55.66 -39.43 65.22
CA LYS A 907 56.20 -39.60 66.59
C LYS A 907 57.60 -40.12 66.46
#